data_48f4ea4e51d5953db54f596f281d9229
#
_entry.id   48f4ea4e51d5953db54f596f281d9229
#
_cell.length_a   1.000
_cell.length_b   1.000
_cell.length_c   1.000
_cell.angle_alpha   90.00
_cell.angle_beta   90.00
_cell.angle_gamma   90.00
#
_symmetry.space_group_name_H-M   'P 1'
#
loop_
_entity.id
_entity.type
_entity.pdbx_description
1 polymer ?
#
loop_
_entity_poly.entity_id
_entity_poly.type
_entity_poly.pdbx_seq_one_letter_code
_entity_poly.pdbx_strand_id
1 'polypeptide(L)'
;MSKVRLLFFIQIILFHSFFGQSVLYSTVNKKAIKYYEKAIVCFNNISVETGKPDIEGTENLLIKSLAKDSTFWEAYSLLSNLNIEKGDIKSAIFFRKKMMFSSNSVPIIEYYYLASMQIAVGNYKECLTNAKRYQQSPLADKRFMTKINRMIQNSLFALNAIKNPVNFKPINLGPSINSELPEYFPSITADDSTFLFTRRVNDISVSMGRQEDIFVSKRDENNDWSNSTLISDVINSDFNEGAPTFSSDGQYIIFVGCETGAKGDYEYGNGRKGYGSCDLFYSQNNGQKWSNPVNLGPPINSKHWETQPSFSSDGKTLYFVRGMTYNRERRNPNNQDIYFSSILDDGTWSKPKKISSNINTPYREESVQIHPDGKTLYFASNGHPGMGGLDIYMSRMQEDESWSSPVNLGYPLNSFMDENSILISPNGDLGYFSSDREGGYGSLDLYSFKVEEKFKPLPITYLKGKVIDAETKTPLTAYFQLSNLEKGNVISQMQSKIGNGEFLITVPNNIDFALHAEKEGYMFYSKNIYVDSINLSEDGFLIIELEKIKSGTFVLENIFFEKSESDLKQSSIVELNKVLKLMSINPEIKIEISGHTDSDGDNNLNLQLSINRAKAVVNWLIENNISSDRLFFKGYGETRPIEDNNSLLNKAKNRRTELTIIEK
;
A
#
# COMPACT_ATOMS: atom_id res chain seq x y z
N MET A 1 19.14 1.73 -13.02
CA MET A 1 20.26 1.36 -13.95
C MET A 1 21.42 2.35 -14.05
N SER A 2 21.31 3.63 -13.66
CA SER A 2 22.35 4.65 -13.94
C SER A 2 23.61 4.64 -13.05
N LYS A 3 23.66 3.91 -11.94
CA LYS A 3 24.75 4.00 -10.94
C LYS A 3 25.71 2.82 -10.85
N VAL A 4 25.43 1.71 -11.51
CA VAL A 4 26.41 0.63 -11.73
C VAL A 4 27.47 1.07 -12.74
N ARG A 5 27.17 2.08 -13.55
CA ARG A 5 27.99 2.63 -14.64
C ARG A 5 29.36 3.19 -14.22
N LEU A 6 29.45 3.86 -13.07
CA LEU A 6 30.67 4.62 -12.73
C LEU A 6 31.77 3.79 -12.04
N LEU A 7 31.42 2.68 -11.39
CA LEU A 7 32.41 1.89 -10.64
C LEU A 7 33.27 0.94 -11.51
N PHE A 8 32.76 0.57 -12.69
CA PHE A 8 33.49 -0.30 -13.63
C PHE A 8 34.63 0.42 -14.37
N PHE A 9 34.49 1.74 -14.57
CA PHE A 9 35.43 2.52 -15.39
C PHE A 9 36.74 2.89 -14.68
N ILE A 10 36.69 3.12 -13.38
CA ILE A 10 37.87 3.64 -12.64
C ILE A 10 38.99 2.62 -12.52
N GLN A 11 38.70 1.32 -12.57
CA GLN A 11 39.72 0.29 -12.44
C GLN A 11 40.57 0.04 -13.70
N ILE A 12 40.04 0.30 -14.89
CA ILE A 12 40.82 0.10 -16.14
C ILE A 12 41.78 1.29 -16.41
N ILE A 13 41.37 2.50 -16.03
CA ILE A 13 42.17 3.71 -16.24
C ILE A 13 43.36 3.80 -15.25
N LEU A 14 43.19 3.30 -14.02
CA LEU A 14 44.23 3.35 -12.99
C LEU A 14 45.37 2.34 -13.21
N PHE A 15 45.20 1.31 -14.02
CA PHE A 15 46.28 0.37 -14.36
C PHE A 15 47.25 0.90 -15.45
N HIS A 16 46.85 1.93 -16.21
CA HIS A 16 47.64 2.42 -17.36
C HIS A 16 48.47 3.69 -17.10
N SER A 17 48.29 4.32 -15.95
CA SER A 17 48.91 5.66 -15.73
C SER A 17 50.02 5.71 -14.69
N PHE A 18 50.45 4.62 -14.08
CA PHE A 18 51.40 4.71 -12.97
C PHE A 18 52.79 4.09 -13.16
N PHE A 19 53.08 3.37 -14.26
CA PHE A 19 54.46 2.90 -14.53
C PHE A 19 54.73 2.93 -16.02
N GLY A 20 55.87 3.52 -16.40
CA GLY A 20 56.43 3.52 -17.75
C GLY A 20 56.91 2.12 -18.22
N GLN A 21 56.10 1.07 -18.02
CA GLN A 21 56.32 -0.26 -18.57
C GLN A 21 55.50 -0.41 -19.85
N SER A 22 56.12 -0.93 -20.91
CA SER A 22 55.46 -1.32 -22.15
C SER A 22 54.25 -2.23 -21.80
N VAL A 23 53.04 -1.76 -22.17
CA VAL A 23 51.81 -2.56 -21.96
C VAL A 23 51.96 -3.83 -22.77
N LEU A 24 52.01 -4.99 -22.09
CA LEU A 24 52.03 -6.29 -22.74
C LEU A 24 50.59 -6.68 -23.07
N TYR A 25 50.18 -6.55 -24.30
CA TYR A 25 48.91 -7.03 -24.79
C TYR A 25 48.90 -8.56 -25.01
N SER A 26 47.76 -9.19 -24.97
CA SER A 26 47.63 -10.61 -25.27
C SER A 26 47.91 -10.97 -26.74
N THR A 27 47.92 -9.97 -27.60
CA THR A 27 48.25 -10.12 -29.01
C THR A 27 49.59 -9.46 -29.36
N VAL A 28 50.32 -10.05 -30.29
CA VAL A 28 51.50 -9.44 -30.92
C VAL A 28 51.19 -8.76 -32.26
N ASN A 29 49.90 -8.85 -32.70
CA ASN A 29 49.47 -8.25 -33.97
C ASN A 29 49.41 -6.72 -33.88
N LYS A 30 50.43 -6.05 -34.44
CA LYS A 30 50.55 -4.57 -34.40
C LYS A 30 49.31 -3.85 -34.97
N LYS A 31 48.63 -4.43 -35.97
CA LYS A 31 47.42 -3.82 -36.55
C LYS A 31 46.21 -3.94 -35.58
N ALA A 32 46.09 -5.08 -34.93
CA ALA A 32 45.04 -5.26 -33.89
C ALA A 32 45.26 -4.27 -32.74
N ILE A 33 46.48 -4.17 -32.20
CA ILE A 33 46.85 -3.23 -31.14
C ILE A 33 46.50 -1.79 -31.56
N LYS A 34 46.90 -1.38 -32.76
CA LYS A 34 46.67 -0.01 -33.27
C LYS A 34 45.17 0.34 -33.33
N TYR A 35 44.29 -0.60 -33.73
CA TYR A 35 42.85 -0.39 -33.75
C TYR A 35 42.30 -0.31 -32.33
N TYR A 36 42.76 -1.16 -31.42
CA TYR A 36 42.37 -1.15 -30.02
C TYR A 36 42.73 0.15 -29.30
N GLU A 37 43.96 0.63 -29.45
CA GLU A 37 44.41 1.91 -28.88
C GLU A 37 43.60 3.10 -29.42
N LYS A 38 43.27 3.09 -30.73
CA LYS A 38 42.35 4.08 -31.30
C LYS A 38 40.95 3.99 -30.71
N ALA A 39 40.46 2.79 -30.44
CA ALA A 39 39.18 2.60 -29.80
C ALA A 39 39.18 3.17 -28.37
N ILE A 40 40.24 2.99 -27.59
CA ILE A 40 40.39 3.61 -26.27
C ILE A 40 40.35 5.13 -26.36
N VAL A 41 41.05 5.71 -27.29
CA VAL A 41 41.07 7.17 -27.52
C VAL A 41 39.66 7.65 -27.90
N CYS A 42 38.98 6.96 -28.81
CA CYS A 42 37.65 7.28 -29.28
C CYS A 42 36.65 7.24 -28.14
N PHE A 43 36.74 6.22 -27.28
CA PHE A 43 35.88 6.07 -26.12
C PHE A 43 36.09 7.14 -25.03
N ASN A 44 37.32 7.55 -24.82
CA ASN A 44 37.66 8.58 -23.83
C ASN A 44 37.38 10.02 -24.36
N ASN A 45 37.09 10.16 -25.64
CA ASN A 45 36.79 11.46 -26.26
C ASN A 45 35.27 11.73 -26.09
N ILE A 46 34.93 12.46 -25.02
CA ILE A 46 33.55 12.80 -24.69
C ILE A 46 33.12 13.99 -25.55
N SER A 47 32.02 13.83 -26.30
CA SER A 47 31.42 14.92 -27.06
C SER A 47 31.01 16.06 -26.13
N VAL A 48 31.42 17.28 -26.48
CA VAL A 48 31.05 18.50 -25.73
C VAL A 48 29.54 18.76 -25.80
N GLU A 49 28.90 18.37 -26.90
CA GLU A 49 27.45 18.60 -27.15
C GLU A 49 26.58 17.59 -26.40
N THR A 50 26.99 16.32 -26.35
CA THR A 50 26.14 15.25 -25.78
C THR A 50 26.60 14.78 -24.40
N GLY A 51 27.81 15.16 -23.96
CA GLY A 51 28.41 14.65 -22.72
C GLY A 51 28.67 13.15 -22.74
N LYS A 52 28.64 12.49 -23.91
CA LYS A 52 28.79 11.03 -24.08
C LYS A 52 29.97 10.67 -24.98
N PRO A 53 30.59 9.48 -24.76
CA PRO A 53 31.61 8.96 -25.64
C PRO A 53 31.05 8.58 -27.02
N ASP A 54 31.89 8.54 -28.04
CA ASP A 54 31.56 7.99 -29.35
C ASP A 54 31.52 6.45 -29.27
N ILE A 55 30.34 5.93 -28.98
CA ILE A 55 30.09 4.50 -28.76
C ILE A 55 30.22 3.73 -30.08
N GLU A 56 29.64 4.25 -31.16
CA GLU A 56 29.63 3.59 -32.46
C GLU A 56 31.03 3.55 -33.11
N GLY A 57 31.75 4.65 -33.11
CA GLY A 57 33.11 4.71 -33.58
C GLY A 57 34.03 3.78 -32.79
N THR A 58 33.86 3.70 -31.47
CA THR A 58 34.61 2.79 -30.60
C THR A 58 34.34 1.33 -30.97
N GLU A 59 33.07 0.94 -31.11
CA GLU A 59 32.67 -0.44 -31.47
C GLU A 59 33.24 -0.86 -32.80
N ASN A 60 33.15 -0.01 -33.83
CA ASN A 60 33.68 -0.27 -35.14
C ASN A 60 35.20 -0.50 -35.12
N LEU A 61 35.93 0.25 -34.31
CA LEU A 61 37.40 0.10 -34.14
C LEU A 61 37.75 -1.21 -33.43
N LEU A 62 36.98 -1.62 -32.42
CA LEU A 62 37.18 -2.88 -31.71
C LEU A 62 36.87 -4.09 -32.61
N ILE A 63 35.84 -4.03 -33.43
CA ILE A 63 35.51 -5.08 -34.44
C ILE A 63 36.66 -5.19 -35.43
N LYS A 64 37.24 -4.06 -35.94
CA LYS A 64 38.43 -4.06 -36.81
C LYS A 64 39.64 -4.64 -36.12
N SER A 65 39.81 -4.41 -34.82
CA SER A 65 40.90 -4.99 -34.03
C SER A 65 40.75 -6.53 -33.97
N LEU A 66 39.59 -7.05 -33.63
CA LEU A 66 39.27 -8.48 -33.53
C LEU A 66 39.33 -9.18 -34.91
N ALA A 67 39.02 -8.47 -36.01
CA ALA A 67 39.22 -8.98 -37.36
C ALA A 67 40.69 -9.19 -37.72
N LYS A 68 41.63 -8.58 -37.01
CA LYS A 68 43.08 -8.78 -37.18
C LYS A 68 43.63 -9.86 -36.24
N ASP A 69 43.04 -9.99 -35.07
CA ASP A 69 43.36 -11.04 -34.12
C ASP A 69 42.12 -11.36 -33.25
N SER A 70 41.48 -12.48 -33.53
CA SER A 70 40.28 -12.94 -32.82
C SER A 70 40.59 -13.50 -31.42
N THR A 71 41.86 -13.57 -31.01
CA THR A 71 42.25 -14.02 -29.66
C THR A 71 42.55 -12.84 -28.72
N PHE A 72 42.45 -11.59 -29.22
CA PHE A 72 42.75 -10.37 -28.47
C PHE A 72 41.67 -10.12 -27.42
N TRP A 73 41.82 -10.72 -26.21
CA TRP A 73 40.82 -10.74 -25.20
C TRP A 73 40.50 -9.35 -24.60
N GLU A 74 41.47 -8.41 -24.59
CA GLU A 74 41.25 -7.03 -24.12
C GLU A 74 40.19 -6.30 -24.97
N ALA A 75 40.18 -6.57 -26.28
CA ALA A 75 39.17 -5.99 -27.18
C ALA A 75 37.78 -6.53 -26.88
N TYR A 76 37.62 -7.82 -26.56
CA TYR A 76 36.36 -8.38 -26.08
C TYR A 76 35.93 -7.79 -24.72
N SER A 77 36.88 -7.58 -23.81
CA SER A 77 36.63 -6.95 -22.52
C SER A 77 36.02 -5.56 -22.69
N LEU A 78 36.62 -4.73 -23.58
CA LEU A 78 36.13 -3.39 -23.84
C LEU A 78 34.77 -3.42 -24.57
N LEU A 79 34.56 -4.34 -25.52
CA LEU A 79 33.22 -4.55 -26.13
C LEU A 79 32.16 -4.93 -25.12
N SER A 80 32.50 -5.79 -24.18
CA SER A 80 31.54 -6.15 -23.08
C SER A 80 31.16 -4.91 -22.27
N ASN A 81 32.13 -4.10 -21.87
CA ASN A 81 31.88 -2.88 -21.10
C ASN A 81 31.09 -1.84 -21.92
N LEU A 82 31.40 -1.68 -23.21
CA LEU A 82 30.67 -0.79 -24.12
C LEU A 82 29.16 -1.19 -24.21
N ASN A 83 28.88 -2.49 -24.30
CA ASN A 83 27.49 -2.98 -24.35
C ASN A 83 26.77 -2.83 -23.01
N ILE A 84 27.47 -2.85 -21.86
CA ILE A 84 26.88 -2.45 -20.58
C ILE A 84 26.43 -0.98 -20.60
N GLU A 85 27.25 -0.09 -21.16
CA GLU A 85 26.92 1.35 -21.32
C GLU A 85 25.74 1.58 -22.27
N LYS A 86 25.61 0.77 -23.34
CA LYS A 86 24.45 0.77 -24.23
C LYS A 86 23.17 0.25 -23.53
N GLY A 87 23.30 -0.50 -22.44
CA GLY A 87 22.19 -1.24 -21.82
C GLY A 87 21.93 -2.61 -22.44
N ASP A 88 22.70 -3.02 -23.45
CA ASP A 88 22.62 -4.34 -24.06
C ASP A 88 23.41 -5.39 -23.26
N ILE A 89 22.81 -5.84 -22.17
CA ILE A 89 23.42 -6.81 -21.27
C ILE A 89 23.61 -8.19 -21.93
N LYS A 90 22.76 -8.56 -22.91
CA LYS A 90 22.90 -9.84 -23.62
C LYS A 90 24.18 -9.86 -24.45
N SER A 91 24.44 -8.81 -25.23
CA SER A 91 25.67 -8.66 -25.97
C SER A 91 26.88 -8.52 -25.05
N ALA A 92 26.75 -7.83 -23.94
CA ALA A 92 27.83 -7.72 -22.93
C ALA A 92 28.23 -9.11 -22.38
N ILE A 93 27.27 -9.98 -22.08
CA ILE A 93 27.51 -11.38 -21.65
C ILE A 93 28.22 -12.17 -22.75
N PHE A 94 27.77 -12.01 -24.00
CA PHE A 94 28.39 -12.69 -25.14
C PHE A 94 29.87 -12.33 -25.26
N PHE A 95 30.21 -11.04 -25.28
CA PHE A 95 31.61 -10.60 -25.41
C PHE A 95 32.42 -10.96 -24.17
N ARG A 96 31.85 -10.92 -22.95
CA ARG A 96 32.57 -11.36 -21.74
C ARG A 96 32.89 -12.86 -21.78
N LYS A 97 32.00 -13.71 -22.26
CA LYS A 97 32.28 -15.12 -22.49
C LYS A 97 33.39 -15.34 -23.54
N LYS A 98 33.36 -14.57 -24.63
CA LYS A 98 34.44 -14.60 -25.66
C LYS A 98 35.78 -14.19 -25.08
N MET A 99 35.82 -13.13 -24.27
CA MET A 99 37.03 -12.72 -23.54
C MET A 99 37.60 -13.84 -22.68
N MET A 100 36.74 -14.46 -21.84
CA MET A 100 37.15 -15.55 -20.94
C MET A 100 37.64 -16.79 -21.71
N PHE A 101 37.06 -17.07 -22.86
CA PHE A 101 37.46 -18.19 -23.72
C PHE A 101 38.77 -17.95 -24.42
N SER A 102 39.06 -16.70 -24.79
CA SER A 102 40.29 -16.30 -25.50
C SER A 102 41.49 -16.07 -24.58
N SER A 103 41.25 -16.01 -23.26
CA SER A 103 42.29 -15.79 -22.27
C SER A 103 42.90 -17.09 -21.77
N ASN A 104 44.25 -17.17 -21.73
CA ASN A 104 44.99 -18.32 -21.16
C ASN A 104 44.85 -18.39 -19.62
N SER A 105 44.49 -17.31 -18.95
CA SER A 105 44.30 -17.21 -17.52
C SER A 105 43.20 -16.23 -17.23
N VAL A 106 42.01 -16.75 -16.81
CA VAL A 106 40.86 -15.92 -16.49
C VAL A 106 40.94 -15.49 -15.03
N PRO A 107 41.03 -14.16 -14.73
CA PRO A 107 40.97 -13.67 -13.39
C PRO A 107 39.66 -14.09 -12.71
N ILE A 108 39.68 -14.52 -11.45
CA ILE A 108 38.52 -15.01 -10.75
C ILE A 108 37.37 -13.97 -10.66
N ILE A 109 37.70 -12.69 -10.64
CA ILE A 109 36.73 -11.58 -10.61
C ILE A 109 35.80 -11.57 -11.82
N GLU A 110 36.24 -12.11 -12.97
CA GLU A 110 35.43 -12.17 -14.18
C GLU A 110 34.17 -13.05 -14.01
N TYR A 111 34.26 -14.11 -13.17
CA TYR A 111 33.11 -14.94 -12.82
C TYR A 111 32.08 -14.16 -12.00
N TYR A 112 32.51 -13.24 -11.12
CA TYR A 112 31.62 -12.34 -10.42
C TYR A 112 30.89 -11.40 -11.39
N TYR A 113 31.62 -10.76 -12.31
CA TYR A 113 31.02 -9.86 -13.30
C TYR A 113 30.05 -10.60 -14.22
N LEU A 114 30.43 -11.78 -14.69
CA LEU A 114 29.57 -12.58 -15.54
C LEU A 114 28.30 -13.04 -14.80
N ALA A 115 28.42 -13.49 -13.57
CA ALA A 115 27.27 -13.86 -12.74
C ALA A 115 26.33 -12.65 -12.50
N SER A 116 26.89 -11.45 -12.26
CA SER A 116 26.11 -10.22 -12.06
C SER A 116 25.31 -9.82 -13.30
N MET A 117 25.88 -9.99 -14.49
CA MET A 117 25.16 -9.74 -15.75
C MET A 117 24.11 -10.82 -16.03
N GLN A 118 24.42 -12.07 -15.71
CA GLN A 118 23.53 -13.20 -15.98
C GLN A 118 22.25 -13.15 -15.12
N ILE A 119 22.37 -12.79 -13.83
CA ILE A 119 21.18 -12.62 -12.98
C ILE A 119 20.31 -11.46 -13.45
N ALA A 120 20.91 -10.39 -13.95
CA ALA A 120 20.19 -9.21 -14.46
C ALA A 120 19.37 -9.48 -15.74
N VAL A 121 19.57 -10.63 -16.40
CA VAL A 121 18.80 -11.07 -17.58
C VAL A 121 18.10 -12.40 -17.37
N GLY A 122 17.97 -12.87 -16.13
CA GLY A 122 17.26 -14.10 -15.79
C GLY A 122 17.99 -15.41 -16.15
N ASN A 123 19.29 -15.36 -16.47
CA ASN A 123 20.10 -16.55 -16.75
C ASN A 123 20.59 -17.23 -15.46
N TYR A 124 19.64 -17.67 -14.62
CA TYR A 124 19.91 -18.15 -13.27
C TYR A 124 20.80 -19.37 -13.17
N LYS A 125 20.69 -20.31 -14.11
CA LYS A 125 21.52 -21.53 -14.13
C LYS A 125 22.98 -21.22 -14.34
N GLU A 126 23.28 -20.34 -15.30
CA GLU A 126 24.65 -19.90 -15.60
C GLU A 126 25.19 -18.99 -14.47
N CYS A 127 24.35 -18.08 -13.95
CA CYS A 127 24.67 -17.25 -12.80
C CYS A 127 25.10 -18.11 -11.60
N LEU A 128 24.29 -19.12 -11.26
CA LEU A 128 24.59 -20.04 -10.15
C LEU A 128 25.92 -20.75 -10.32
N THR A 129 26.22 -21.20 -11.55
CA THR A 129 27.49 -21.88 -11.89
C THR A 129 28.68 -20.95 -11.68
N ASN A 130 28.60 -19.73 -12.20
CA ASN A 130 29.69 -18.77 -12.12
C ASN A 130 29.86 -18.18 -10.71
N ALA A 131 28.77 -17.91 -10.01
CA ALA A 131 28.80 -17.44 -8.64
C ALA A 131 29.42 -18.48 -7.68
N LYS A 132 29.06 -19.76 -7.83
CA LYS A 132 29.69 -20.85 -7.07
C LYS A 132 31.17 -21.00 -7.39
N ARG A 133 31.58 -20.86 -8.67
CA ARG A 133 32.99 -20.91 -9.05
C ARG A 133 33.79 -19.77 -8.43
N TYR A 134 33.21 -18.56 -8.37
CA TYR A 134 33.83 -17.46 -7.64
C TYR A 134 33.93 -17.77 -6.14
N GLN A 135 32.82 -18.19 -5.51
CA GLN A 135 32.74 -18.47 -4.08
C GLN A 135 33.77 -19.50 -3.60
N GLN A 136 34.00 -20.54 -4.40
CA GLN A 136 34.89 -21.67 -4.06
C GLN A 136 36.36 -21.36 -4.32
N SER A 137 36.68 -20.25 -4.98
CA SER A 137 38.08 -19.93 -5.30
C SER A 137 38.82 -19.35 -4.10
N PRO A 138 40.01 -19.84 -3.79
CA PRO A 138 40.89 -19.26 -2.76
C PRO A 138 41.32 -17.82 -3.09
N LEU A 139 41.25 -17.41 -4.38
CA LEU A 139 41.58 -16.08 -4.86
C LEU A 139 40.38 -15.11 -4.84
N ALA A 140 39.21 -15.54 -4.33
CA ALA A 140 38.03 -14.71 -4.27
C ALA A 140 38.18 -13.55 -3.27
N ASP A 141 37.90 -12.33 -3.74
CA ASP A 141 37.91 -11.16 -2.88
C ASP A 141 36.69 -11.17 -1.93
N LYS A 142 36.96 -11.15 -0.63
CA LYS A 142 35.95 -11.17 0.42
C LYS A 142 34.93 -10.03 0.34
N ARG A 143 35.29 -8.89 -0.24
CA ARG A 143 34.40 -7.73 -0.43
C ARG A 143 33.17 -8.05 -1.27
N PHE A 144 33.25 -9.02 -2.19
CA PHE A 144 32.14 -9.42 -3.06
C PHE A 144 31.35 -10.62 -2.53
N MET A 145 31.77 -11.26 -1.45
CA MET A 145 31.14 -12.52 -0.96
C MET A 145 29.68 -12.35 -0.60
N THR A 146 29.27 -11.25 0.04
CA THR A 146 27.87 -10.98 0.36
C THR A 146 27.01 -10.95 -0.91
N LYS A 147 27.48 -10.27 -1.96
CA LYS A 147 26.78 -10.19 -3.26
C LYS A 147 26.74 -11.56 -3.95
N ILE A 148 27.82 -12.31 -3.92
CA ILE A 148 27.90 -13.67 -4.49
C ILE A 148 26.93 -14.62 -3.78
N ASN A 149 26.92 -14.63 -2.46
CA ASN A 149 26.01 -15.48 -1.69
C ASN A 149 24.54 -15.16 -2.03
N ARG A 150 24.21 -13.88 -2.19
CA ARG A 150 22.89 -13.44 -2.60
C ARG A 150 22.55 -13.89 -4.02
N MET A 151 23.47 -13.77 -4.99
CA MET A 151 23.24 -14.28 -6.35
C MET A 151 23.00 -15.79 -6.35
N ILE A 152 23.68 -16.55 -5.49
CA ILE A 152 23.46 -17.98 -5.33
C ILE A 152 22.06 -18.26 -4.77
N GLN A 153 21.68 -17.56 -3.68
CA GLN A 153 20.34 -17.70 -3.08
C GLN A 153 19.22 -17.36 -4.06
N ASN A 154 19.34 -16.20 -4.72
CA ASN A 154 18.35 -15.75 -5.71
C ASN A 154 18.27 -16.70 -6.91
N SER A 155 19.41 -17.19 -7.41
CA SER A 155 19.39 -18.16 -8.51
C SER A 155 18.74 -19.48 -8.12
N LEU A 156 18.99 -19.99 -6.90
CA LEU A 156 18.34 -21.21 -6.41
C LEU A 156 16.84 -20.99 -6.23
N PHE A 157 16.43 -19.86 -5.65
CA PHE A 157 15.04 -19.48 -5.51
C PHE A 157 14.35 -19.40 -6.89
N ALA A 158 14.93 -18.65 -7.82
CA ALA A 158 14.36 -18.43 -9.15
C ALA A 158 14.20 -19.74 -9.94
N LEU A 159 15.21 -20.63 -9.91
CA LEU A 159 15.12 -21.94 -10.56
C LEU A 159 14.01 -22.81 -9.97
N ASN A 160 13.78 -22.73 -8.66
CA ASN A 160 12.66 -23.42 -8.02
C ASN A 160 11.31 -22.78 -8.39
N ALA A 161 11.21 -21.45 -8.39
CA ALA A 161 9.99 -20.72 -8.75
C ALA A 161 9.58 -20.98 -10.22
N ILE A 162 10.54 -20.99 -11.15
CA ILE A 162 10.28 -21.32 -12.56
C ILE A 162 9.80 -22.77 -12.74
N LYS A 163 10.30 -23.69 -11.92
CA LYS A 163 9.84 -25.09 -11.94
C LYS A 163 8.42 -25.25 -11.38
N ASN A 164 8.02 -24.38 -10.49
CA ASN A 164 6.72 -24.38 -9.80
C ASN A 164 5.99 -23.04 -10.02
N PRO A 165 5.58 -22.73 -11.24
CA PRO A 165 4.97 -21.45 -11.56
C PRO A 165 3.60 -21.29 -10.88
N VAL A 166 3.26 -20.07 -10.51
CA VAL A 166 1.92 -19.69 -10.07
C VAL A 166 0.98 -19.53 -11.27
N ASN A 167 -0.31 -19.67 -11.03
CA ASN A 167 -1.31 -19.43 -12.07
C ASN A 167 -1.49 -17.93 -12.30
N PHE A 168 -0.74 -17.37 -13.24
CA PHE A 168 -0.71 -15.96 -13.52
C PHE A 168 -1.06 -15.69 -14.98
N LYS A 169 -2.23 -15.09 -15.19
CA LYS A 169 -2.76 -14.70 -16.51
C LYS A 169 -3.18 -13.23 -16.44
N PRO A 170 -2.25 -12.30 -16.63
CA PRO A 170 -2.57 -10.89 -16.57
C PRO A 170 -3.40 -10.44 -17.77
N ILE A 171 -4.36 -9.56 -17.50
CA ILE A 171 -5.24 -8.94 -18.48
C ILE A 171 -4.96 -7.43 -18.46
N ASN A 172 -4.63 -6.85 -19.60
CA ASN A 172 -4.47 -5.41 -19.74
C ASN A 172 -5.80 -4.71 -19.47
N LEU A 173 -5.79 -3.62 -18.68
CA LEU A 173 -7.01 -2.90 -18.32
C LEU A 173 -7.65 -2.11 -19.48
N GLY A 174 -7.03 -2.13 -20.64
CA GLY A 174 -7.57 -1.54 -21.85
C GLY A 174 -7.41 -0.02 -21.96
N PRO A 175 -7.91 0.58 -23.06
CA PRO A 175 -7.63 1.97 -23.40
C PRO A 175 -8.39 2.97 -22.53
N SER A 176 -9.37 2.55 -21.73
CA SER A 176 -10.03 3.43 -20.74
C SER A 176 -9.09 3.81 -19.60
N ILE A 177 -8.14 2.93 -19.28
CA ILE A 177 -7.14 3.12 -18.21
C ILE A 177 -5.76 3.39 -18.80
N ASN A 178 -5.29 2.57 -19.75
CA ASN A 178 -3.95 2.63 -20.31
C ASN A 178 -3.86 3.54 -21.53
N SER A 179 -2.69 4.12 -21.77
CA SER A 179 -2.40 5.01 -22.88
C SER A 179 -1.00 4.71 -23.47
N GLU A 180 -0.54 5.54 -24.40
CA GLU A 180 0.84 5.48 -24.90
C GLU A 180 1.88 5.90 -23.85
N LEU A 181 1.43 6.45 -22.71
CA LEU A 181 2.25 6.96 -21.62
C LEU A 181 2.27 5.94 -20.47
N PRO A 182 3.24 6.02 -19.56
CA PRO A 182 3.32 5.08 -18.43
C PRO A 182 2.22 5.29 -17.39
N GLU A 183 1.52 4.22 -16.99
CA GLU A 183 0.58 4.17 -15.86
C GLU A 183 1.08 3.25 -14.76
N TYR A 184 0.98 3.70 -13.48
CA TYR A 184 1.45 2.97 -12.31
C TYR A 184 0.84 3.47 -10.99
N PHE A 185 1.16 2.82 -9.87
CA PHE A 185 0.63 3.10 -8.53
C PHE A 185 -0.89 3.17 -8.46
N PRO A 186 -1.58 2.05 -8.75
CA PRO A 186 -3.03 1.98 -8.63
C PRO A 186 -3.49 2.06 -7.17
N SER A 187 -4.68 2.62 -6.96
CA SER A 187 -5.43 2.62 -5.70
C SER A 187 -6.91 2.47 -6.00
N ILE A 188 -7.69 1.88 -5.08
CA ILE A 188 -9.09 1.57 -5.30
C ILE A 188 -9.92 1.78 -4.02
N THR A 189 -11.18 2.17 -4.16
CA THR A 189 -12.13 2.24 -3.04
C THR A 189 -12.56 0.84 -2.58
N ALA A 190 -13.05 0.73 -1.32
CA ALA A 190 -13.41 -0.55 -0.74
C ALA A 190 -14.56 -1.28 -1.46
N ASP A 191 -15.40 -0.56 -2.20
CA ASP A 191 -16.49 -1.11 -3.02
C ASP A 191 -16.10 -1.40 -4.48
N ASP A 192 -14.79 -1.34 -4.81
CA ASP A 192 -14.23 -1.55 -6.16
C ASP A 192 -14.85 -0.62 -7.24
N SER A 193 -15.43 0.53 -6.83
CA SER A 193 -16.15 1.42 -7.73
C SER A 193 -15.32 2.54 -8.34
N THR A 194 -14.24 2.95 -7.68
CA THR A 194 -13.39 4.07 -8.10
C THR A 194 -11.92 3.68 -8.07
N PHE A 195 -11.24 3.88 -9.18
CA PHE A 195 -9.85 3.50 -9.42
C PHE A 195 -9.00 4.74 -9.66
N LEU A 196 -7.93 4.90 -8.91
CA LEU A 196 -6.91 5.93 -9.11
C LEU A 196 -5.61 5.29 -9.61
N PHE A 197 -4.85 6.08 -10.31
CA PHE A 197 -3.49 5.72 -10.70
C PHE A 197 -2.69 6.96 -11.08
N THR A 198 -1.38 6.83 -11.12
CA THR A 198 -0.47 7.84 -11.64
C THR A 198 -0.26 7.59 -13.13
N ARG A 199 -0.36 8.64 -13.95
CA ARG A 199 0.07 8.64 -15.35
C ARG A 199 1.17 9.68 -15.53
N ARG A 200 2.27 9.28 -16.15
CA ARG A 200 3.28 10.24 -16.59
C ARG A 200 2.83 10.89 -17.88
N VAL A 201 2.67 12.20 -17.86
CA VAL A 201 2.25 12.98 -19.02
C VAL A 201 3.44 13.73 -19.63
N ASN A 202 3.40 13.97 -20.93
CA ASN A 202 4.39 14.80 -21.60
C ASN A 202 3.91 16.24 -21.50
N ASP A 203 4.71 17.09 -20.87
CA ASP A 203 4.48 18.52 -20.80
C ASP A 203 5.76 19.27 -21.19
N ILE A 204 5.68 20.00 -22.29
CA ILE A 204 6.80 20.79 -22.81
C ILE A 204 7.01 22.10 -22.02
N SER A 205 6.08 22.50 -21.17
CA SER A 205 6.20 23.67 -20.32
C SER A 205 7.08 23.44 -19.09
N VAL A 206 7.23 22.16 -18.65
CA VAL A 206 8.10 21.82 -17.53
C VAL A 206 9.54 21.56 -17.96
N SER A 207 10.49 21.88 -17.09
CA SER A 207 11.94 21.84 -17.38
C SER A 207 12.46 20.47 -17.83
N MET A 208 11.76 19.37 -17.49
CA MET A 208 12.11 18.00 -17.89
C MET A 208 11.24 17.44 -19.02
N GLY A 209 10.26 18.22 -19.52
CA GLY A 209 9.32 17.80 -20.56
C GLY A 209 8.38 16.67 -20.14
N ARG A 210 8.29 16.33 -18.86
CA ARG A 210 7.49 15.24 -18.29
C ARG A 210 7.06 15.59 -16.90
N GLN A 211 5.80 15.28 -16.57
CA GLN A 211 5.27 15.36 -15.21
C GLN A 211 4.44 14.12 -14.90
N GLU A 212 4.07 13.94 -13.65
CA GLU A 212 3.23 12.87 -13.16
C GLU A 212 1.95 13.45 -12.61
N ASP A 213 0.80 12.94 -13.08
CA ASP A 213 -0.53 13.36 -12.66
C ASP A 213 -1.36 12.17 -12.14
N ILE A 214 -2.28 12.45 -11.24
CA ILE A 214 -3.24 11.48 -10.73
C ILE A 214 -4.49 11.46 -11.58
N PHE A 215 -4.82 10.28 -12.11
CA PHE A 215 -6.01 10.01 -12.90
C PHE A 215 -7.02 9.18 -12.11
N VAL A 216 -8.28 9.34 -12.47
CA VAL A 216 -9.41 8.61 -11.89
C VAL A 216 -10.26 7.98 -12.99
N SER A 217 -10.72 6.76 -12.74
CA SER A 217 -11.76 6.07 -13.48
C SER A 217 -12.80 5.51 -12.53
N LYS A 218 -14.03 5.36 -12.97
CA LYS A 218 -15.12 4.79 -12.18
C LYS A 218 -15.77 3.66 -12.96
N ARG A 219 -16.32 2.68 -12.24
CA ARG A 219 -17.13 1.65 -12.86
C ARG A 219 -18.45 2.23 -13.33
N ASP A 220 -18.85 1.86 -14.53
CA ASP A 220 -20.16 2.19 -15.09
C ASP A 220 -21.22 1.14 -14.71
N GLU A 221 -22.44 1.28 -15.24
CA GLU A 221 -23.55 0.36 -14.99
C GLU A 221 -23.30 -1.08 -15.48
N ASN A 222 -22.37 -1.26 -16.44
CA ASN A 222 -21.96 -2.57 -16.95
C ASN A 222 -20.78 -3.15 -16.17
N ASN A 223 -20.32 -2.47 -15.11
CA ASN A 223 -19.15 -2.82 -14.33
C ASN A 223 -17.83 -2.69 -15.13
N ASP A 224 -17.80 -1.90 -16.20
CA ASP A 224 -16.60 -1.55 -16.96
C ASP A 224 -15.96 -0.26 -16.45
N TRP A 225 -14.64 -0.10 -16.67
CA TRP A 225 -13.95 1.14 -16.33
C TRP A 225 -14.27 2.26 -17.34
N SER A 226 -14.78 3.38 -16.84
CA SER A 226 -14.95 4.60 -17.63
C SER A 226 -13.61 5.15 -18.14
N ASN A 227 -13.62 5.95 -19.19
CA ASN A 227 -12.42 6.65 -19.63
C ASN A 227 -11.85 7.49 -18.47
N SER A 228 -10.55 7.30 -18.22
CA SER A 228 -9.85 8.00 -17.14
C SER A 228 -9.74 9.50 -17.41
N THR A 229 -9.89 10.30 -16.35
CA THR A 229 -9.76 11.74 -16.35
C THR A 229 -8.83 12.19 -15.23
N LEU A 230 -8.31 13.41 -15.31
CA LEU A 230 -7.62 14.03 -14.17
C LEU A 230 -8.53 14.04 -12.94
N ILE A 231 -7.98 13.72 -11.77
CA ILE A 231 -8.79 13.68 -10.54
C ILE A 231 -9.32 15.07 -10.17
N SER A 232 -8.52 16.11 -10.31
CA SER A 232 -8.88 17.49 -10.00
C SER A 232 -7.75 18.46 -10.32
N ASP A 233 -8.08 19.66 -10.80
CA ASP A 233 -7.14 20.76 -11.05
C ASP A 233 -6.54 21.36 -9.76
N VAL A 234 -7.15 21.11 -8.59
CA VAL A 234 -6.56 21.52 -7.29
C VAL A 234 -5.57 20.52 -6.74
N ILE A 235 -5.68 19.24 -7.15
CA ILE A 235 -4.75 18.19 -6.76
C ILE A 235 -3.57 18.18 -7.72
N ASN A 236 -3.83 17.98 -9.01
CA ASN A 236 -2.81 18.04 -10.05
C ASN A 236 -2.34 19.48 -10.26
N SER A 237 -1.06 19.67 -10.49
CA SER A 237 -0.43 20.97 -10.74
C SER A 237 0.53 20.86 -11.92
N ASP A 238 1.32 21.89 -12.19
CA ASP A 238 2.41 21.84 -13.18
C ASP A 238 3.65 21.09 -12.67
N PHE A 239 3.52 20.37 -11.54
CA PHE A 239 4.59 19.61 -10.90
C PHE A 239 4.22 18.11 -10.89
N ASN A 240 4.95 17.30 -10.11
CA ASN A 240 4.72 15.86 -10.06
C ASN A 240 3.80 15.52 -8.88
N GLU A 241 2.63 14.98 -9.16
CA GLU A 241 1.72 14.37 -8.21
C GLU A 241 1.51 12.90 -8.55
N GLY A 242 1.73 11.99 -7.58
CA GLY A 242 1.64 10.57 -7.86
C GLY A 242 1.48 9.69 -6.64
N ALA A 243 1.51 8.38 -6.89
CA ALA A 243 1.37 7.33 -5.87
C ALA A 243 0.22 7.59 -4.89
N PRO A 244 -1.02 7.74 -5.38
CA PRO A 244 -2.17 8.04 -4.53
C PRO A 244 -2.60 6.84 -3.69
N THR A 245 -3.17 7.11 -2.50
CA THR A 245 -3.94 6.14 -1.73
C THR A 245 -5.25 6.77 -1.28
N PHE A 246 -6.34 6.00 -1.33
CA PHE A 246 -7.64 6.42 -0.80
C PHE A 246 -7.80 6.04 0.68
N SER A 247 -8.64 6.79 1.42
CA SER A 247 -9.42 6.18 2.50
C SER A 247 -10.39 5.15 1.92
N SER A 248 -10.80 4.16 2.73
CA SER A 248 -11.68 3.07 2.29
C SER A 248 -12.96 3.55 1.60
N ASP A 249 -13.46 4.72 2.00
CA ASP A 249 -14.69 5.35 1.48
C ASP A 249 -14.43 6.34 0.33
N GLY A 250 -13.19 6.54 -0.07
CA GLY A 250 -12.81 7.46 -1.13
C GLY A 250 -12.98 8.95 -0.79
N GLN A 251 -13.21 9.32 0.47
CA GLN A 251 -13.38 10.73 0.88
C GLN A 251 -12.08 11.47 1.06
N TYR A 252 -11.00 10.75 1.39
CA TYR A 252 -9.66 11.30 1.56
C TYR A 252 -8.72 10.67 0.56
N ILE A 253 -7.82 11.47 0.04
CA ILE A 253 -6.68 11.02 -0.74
C ILE A 253 -5.40 11.49 -0.04
N ILE A 254 -4.42 10.58 0.07
CA ILE A 254 -3.05 10.92 0.40
C ILE A 254 -2.21 10.60 -0.83
N PHE A 255 -1.36 11.51 -1.22
CA PHE A 255 -0.54 11.38 -2.43
C PHE A 255 0.82 12.03 -2.24
N VAL A 256 1.71 11.79 -3.16
CA VAL A 256 3.06 12.32 -3.20
C VAL A 256 3.10 13.56 -4.08
N GLY A 257 3.63 14.66 -3.56
CA GLY A 257 4.10 15.78 -4.37
C GLY A 257 5.62 15.82 -4.37
N CYS A 258 6.26 16.09 -5.51
CA CYS A 258 7.72 16.19 -5.60
C CYS A 258 8.15 17.53 -6.20
N GLU A 259 9.27 18.09 -5.67
CA GLU A 259 9.87 19.30 -6.21
C GLU A 259 10.45 19.08 -7.62
N THR A 260 10.44 20.10 -8.46
CA THR A 260 10.99 20.04 -9.83
C THR A 260 12.45 20.47 -9.95
N GLY A 261 13.23 20.43 -8.89
CA GLY A 261 14.68 20.39 -8.98
C GLY A 261 15.47 21.68 -9.03
N ALA A 262 14.92 22.83 -8.70
CA ALA A 262 15.74 23.96 -8.23
C ALA A 262 16.09 23.71 -6.76
N LYS A 263 17.36 23.35 -6.49
CA LYS A 263 17.80 22.93 -5.17
C LYS A 263 17.37 23.88 -4.07
N GLY A 264 16.50 23.41 -3.17
CA GLY A 264 16.29 23.96 -1.84
C GLY A 264 15.10 24.89 -1.68
N ASP A 265 14.30 25.13 -2.70
CA ASP A 265 13.09 25.96 -2.55
C ASP A 265 11.89 25.15 -2.05
N TYR A 266 11.95 23.80 -2.08
CA TYR A 266 10.90 22.89 -1.63
C TYR A 266 9.50 23.35 -2.07
N GLU A 267 9.37 23.81 -3.32
CA GLU A 267 8.13 24.24 -3.92
C GLU A 267 7.54 23.11 -4.77
N TYR A 268 6.24 22.83 -4.58
CA TYR A 268 5.53 21.66 -5.09
C TYR A 268 4.30 22.07 -5.93
N GLY A 269 4.36 23.23 -6.58
CA GLY A 269 3.27 23.76 -7.38
C GLY A 269 2.13 24.38 -6.56
N ASN A 270 1.41 25.31 -7.19
CA ASN A 270 0.24 25.98 -6.61
C ASN A 270 0.50 26.60 -5.21
N GLY A 271 1.73 27.08 -4.94
CA GLY A 271 2.14 27.68 -3.67
C GLY A 271 2.30 26.66 -2.52
N ARG A 272 2.32 25.38 -2.80
CA ARG A 272 2.57 24.32 -1.80
C ARG A 272 4.04 24.32 -1.41
N LYS A 273 4.30 24.16 -0.12
CA LYS A 273 5.64 24.04 0.43
C LYS A 273 5.85 22.72 1.11
N GLY A 274 7.08 22.21 1.11
CA GLY A 274 7.46 20.94 1.70
C GLY A 274 8.74 20.99 2.52
N TYR A 275 9.24 19.81 2.87
CA TYR A 275 10.36 19.59 3.78
C TYR A 275 11.52 18.83 3.16
N GLY A 276 11.26 18.00 2.16
CA GLY A 276 12.22 17.14 1.47
C GLY A 276 12.20 17.30 -0.04
N SER A 277 12.58 16.29 -0.80
CA SER A 277 12.44 16.29 -2.27
C SER A 277 11.10 15.78 -2.75
N CYS A 278 10.43 14.96 -1.95
CA CYS A 278 9.05 14.53 -2.12
C CYS A 278 8.40 14.43 -0.74
N ASP A 279 7.19 14.93 -0.63
CA ASP A 279 6.40 14.94 0.60
C ASP A 279 5.01 14.34 0.37
N LEU A 280 4.38 13.88 1.44
CA LEU A 280 3.00 13.41 1.44
C LEU A 280 2.04 14.57 1.70
N PHE A 281 1.02 14.68 0.85
CA PHE A 281 -0.07 15.64 0.95
C PHE A 281 -1.39 14.90 1.12
N TYR A 282 -2.38 15.53 1.74
CA TYR A 282 -3.74 15.03 1.78
C TYR A 282 -4.74 16.05 1.24
N SER A 283 -5.83 15.55 0.69
CA SER A 283 -6.99 16.34 0.29
C SER A 283 -8.28 15.58 0.64
N GLN A 284 -9.32 16.32 0.96
CA GLN A 284 -10.65 15.81 1.28
C GLN A 284 -11.66 16.17 0.21
N ASN A 285 -12.48 15.20 -0.18
CA ASN A 285 -13.63 15.41 -1.06
C ASN A 285 -14.87 15.73 -0.22
N ASN A 286 -15.47 16.88 -0.47
CA ASN A 286 -16.71 17.30 0.22
C ASN A 286 -17.99 16.83 -0.49
N GLY A 287 -17.89 15.86 -1.40
CA GLY A 287 -19.01 15.35 -2.20
C GLY A 287 -19.20 16.07 -3.54
N GLN A 288 -18.58 17.25 -3.73
CA GLN A 288 -18.62 18.01 -4.99
C GLN A 288 -17.23 18.27 -5.55
N LYS A 289 -16.28 18.59 -4.71
CA LYS A 289 -14.91 18.93 -5.10
C LYS A 289 -13.89 18.56 -4.02
N TRP A 290 -12.67 18.41 -4.46
CA TRP A 290 -11.51 18.23 -3.59
C TRP A 290 -11.10 19.54 -2.92
N SER A 291 -10.68 19.48 -1.67
CA SER A 291 -10.06 20.60 -0.96
C SER A 291 -8.66 20.89 -1.51
N ASN A 292 -8.14 22.08 -1.27
CA ASN A 292 -6.73 22.35 -1.53
C ASN A 292 -5.87 21.37 -0.74
N PRO A 293 -4.87 20.73 -1.38
CA PRO A 293 -3.99 19.80 -0.70
C PRO A 293 -3.21 20.45 0.45
N VAL A 294 -3.11 19.73 1.54
CA VAL A 294 -2.37 20.14 2.74
C VAL A 294 -1.21 19.19 2.95
N ASN A 295 0.00 19.73 3.13
CA ASN A 295 1.19 18.95 3.49
C ASN A 295 0.98 18.31 4.86
N LEU A 296 1.23 17.00 5.01
CA LEU A 296 1.08 16.30 6.29
C LEU A 296 2.06 16.81 7.36
N GLY A 297 3.13 17.46 6.95
CA GLY A 297 4.12 18.04 7.84
C GLY A 297 4.85 17.06 8.74
N PRO A 298 5.71 17.56 9.64
CA PRO A 298 6.30 16.73 10.70
C PRO A 298 5.24 16.17 11.65
N PRO A 299 5.39 14.91 12.11
CA PRO A 299 6.55 14.04 11.94
C PRO A 299 6.54 13.15 10.69
N ILE A 300 5.48 13.22 9.86
CA ILE A 300 5.36 12.38 8.66
C ILE A 300 6.39 12.81 7.61
N ASN A 301 6.32 14.07 7.16
CA ASN A 301 7.27 14.59 6.19
C ASN A 301 8.55 15.07 6.89
N SER A 302 9.69 14.90 6.24
CA SER A 302 11.00 15.18 6.77
C SER A 302 11.94 15.75 5.68
N LYS A 303 13.19 16.04 6.02
CA LYS A 303 14.23 16.41 5.04
C LYS A 303 14.60 15.30 4.05
N HIS A 304 14.07 14.12 4.23
CA HIS A 304 14.22 12.98 3.32
C HIS A 304 13.12 13.02 2.27
N TRP A 305 12.90 11.95 1.55
CA TRP A 305 11.77 11.86 0.65
C TRP A 305 10.81 10.78 1.15
N GLU A 306 9.56 11.15 1.24
CA GLU A 306 8.45 10.29 1.64
C GLU A 306 7.57 10.03 0.42
N THR A 307 7.21 8.75 0.20
CA THR A 307 6.50 8.32 -1.02
C THR A 307 5.64 7.08 -0.78
N GLN A 308 4.83 6.73 -1.79
CA GLN A 308 4.05 5.50 -1.86
C GLN A 308 3.26 5.24 -0.57
N PRO A 309 2.37 6.14 -0.18
CA PRO A 309 1.53 5.97 0.99
C PRO A 309 0.52 4.83 0.79
N SER A 310 0.17 4.15 1.87
CA SER A 310 -0.94 3.22 1.94
C SER A 310 -1.69 3.43 3.26
N PHE A 311 -2.97 3.77 3.18
CA PHE A 311 -3.76 4.14 4.33
C PHE A 311 -4.59 2.94 4.81
N SER A 312 -4.58 2.67 6.12
CA SER A 312 -5.35 1.58 6.68
C SER A 312 -6.86 1.86 6.58
N SER A 313 -7.65 0.80 6.47
CA SER A 313 -9.11 0.89 6.32
C SER A 313 -9.82 1.48 7.54
N ASP A 314 -9.20 1.42 8.72
CA ASP A 314 -9.72 2.03 9.95
C ASP A 314 -9.49 3.56 10.00
N GLY A 315 -8.81 4.12 8.99
CA GLY A 315 -8.51 5.54 8.92
C GLY A 315 -7.49 6.03 9.95
N LYS A 316 -6.75 5.14 10.61
CA LYS A 316 -5.87 5.51 11.74
C LYS A 316 -4.38 5.36 11.47
N THR A 317 -3.98 4.49 10.55
CA THR A 317 -2.56 4.20 10.32
C THR A 317 -2.18 4.45 8.87
N LEU A 318 -1.12 5.22 8.69
CA LEU A 318 -0.48 5.48 7.40
C LEU A 318 0.82 4.69 7.32
N TYR A 319 0.90 3.81 6.33
CA TYR A 319 2.14 3.15 5.90
C TYR A 319 2.72 3.94 4.74
N PHE A 320 4.03 4.07 4.68
CA PHE A 320 4.70 4.81 3.60
C PHE A 320 6.17 4.41 3.47
N VAL A 321 6.74 4.68 2.33
CA VAL A 321 8.17 4.48 2.08
C VAL A 321 8.92 5.77 2.39
N ARG A 322 10.00 5.67 3.17
CA ARG A 322 10.94 6.76 3.38
C ARG A 322 12.30 6.38 2.84
N GLY A 323 12.80 7.18 1.91
CA GLY A 323 14.15 7.06 1.36
C GLY A 323 15.08 8.11 1.96
N MET A 324 16.30 7.69 2.29
CA MET A 324 17.30 8.63 2.82
C MET A 324 17.74 9.61 1.73
N THR A 325 17.78 10.90 2.05
CA THR A 325 18.31 11.93 1.16
C THR A 325 19.72 11.55 0.71
N TYR A 326 19.97 11.68 -0.60
CA TYR A 326 21.29 11.42 -1.18
C TYR A 326 22.34 12.33 -0.53
N ASN A 327 23.17 11.76 0.32
CA ASN A 327 24.40 12.42 0.77
C ASN A 327 25.55 11.98 -0.16
N ARG A 328 26.17 12.94 -0.87
CA ARG A 328 27.31 12.68 -1.78
C ARG A 328 28.46 11.93 -1.10
N GLU A 329 28.59 12.04 0.23
CA GLU A 329 29.63 11.37 1.03
C GLU A 329 29.28 9.93 1.39
N ARG A 330 27.98 9.59 1.52
CA ARG A 330 27.49 8.24 1.77
C ARG A 330 26.79 7.74 0.50
N ARG A 331 27.54 7.18 -0.41
CA ARG A 331 27.08 6.57 -1.66
C ARG A 331 26.23 5.30 -1.43
N ASN A 332 25.22 5.34 -0.58
CA ASN A 332 24.29 4.25 -0.43
C ASN A 332 22.87 4.73 -0.81
N PRO A 333 22.52 4.65 -2.13
CA PRO A 333 21.20 5.06 -2.61
C PRO A 333 20.09 4.01 -2.34
N ASN A 334 20.41 2.93 -1.62
CA ASN A 334 19.58 1.73 -1.57
C ASN A 334 18.89 1.52 -0.21
N ASN A 335 18.75 2.56 0.60
CA ASN A 335 18.09 2.45 1.88
C ASN A 335 16.71 3.11 1.81
N GLN A 336 15.76 2.38 1.30
CA GLN A 336 14.34 2.72 1.28
C GLN A 336 13.64 1.72 2.18
N ASP A 337 13.02 2.22 3.25
CA ASP A 337 12.35 1.39 4.23
C ASP A 337 10.86 1.75 4.30
N ILE A 338 10.04 0.78 4.65
CA ILE A 338 8.63 0.99 4.97
C ILE A 338 8.52 1.46 6.42
N TYR A 339 7.83 2.60 6.59
CA TYR A 339 7.48 3.19 7.88
C TYR A 339 5.97 3.18 8.07
N PHE A 340 5.55 3.31 9.32
CA PHE A 340 4.16 3.57 9.66
C PHE A 340 4.06 4.63 10.76
N SER A 341 2.93 5.32 10.78
CA SER A 341 2.54 6.27 11.81
C SER A 341 1.05 6.18 12.02
N SER A 342 0.60 6.37 13.27
CA SER A 342 -0.82 6.31 13.61
C SER A 342 -1.30 7.67 14.14
N ILE A 343 -2.57 7.98 13.89
CA ILE A 343 -3.24 9.14 14.46
C ILE A 343 -3.47 8.88 15.95
N LEU A 344 -3.05 9.83 16.78
CA LEU A 344 -3.22 9.83 18.24
C LEU A 344 -4.60 10.39 18.62
N ASP A 345 -4.99 10.23 19.89
CA ASP A 345 -6.31 10.68 20.39
C ASP A 345 -6.51 12.21 20.27
N ASP A 346 -5.43 12.97 20.20
CA ASP A 346 -5.45 14.42 19.98
C ASP A 346 -5.52 14.81 18.49
N GLY A 347 -5.60 13.83 17.59
CA GLY A 347 -5.66 14.02 16.13
C GLY A 347 -4.30 14.26 15.48
N THR A 348 -3.20 14.23 16.21
CA THR A 348 -1.85 14.38 15.65
C THR A 348 -1.26 13.04 15.22
N TRP A 349 -0.25 13.07 14.33
CA TRP A 349 0.47 11.89 13.91
C TRP A 349 1.54 11.48 14.94
N SER A 350 1.60 10.21 15.25
CA SER A 350 2.70 9.63 16.04
C SER A 350 4.03 9.75 15.29
N LYS A 351 5.16 9.67 16.00
CA LYS A 351 6.48 9.61 15.34
C LYS A 351 6.58 8.34 14.49
N PRO A 352 6.90 8.44 13.18
CA PRO A 352 7.02 7.27 12.31
C PRO A 352 8.04 6.26 12.80
N LYS A 353 7.67 4.98 12.73
CA LYS A 353 8.51 3.83 13.09
C LYS A 353 8.72 2.96 11.86
N LYS A 354 9.89 2.32 11.75
CA LYS A 354 10.09 1.23 10.79
C LYS A 354 9.17 0.07 11.12
N ILE A 355 8.58 -0.56 10.09
CA ILE A 355 7.55 -1.57 10.31
C ILE A 355 8.10 -2.80 11.07
N SER A 356 9.10 -3.47 10.56
CA SER A 356 9.69 -4.66 11.16
C SER A 356 11.00 -5.02 10.46
N SER A 357 11.92 -5.67 11.17
CA SER A 357 13.13 -6.25 10.57
C SER A 357 12.84 -7.49 9.72
N ASN A 358 11.66 -8.11 9.86
CA ASN A 358 11.22 -9.17 8.95
C ASN A 358 10.83 -8.62 7.57
N ILE A 359 10.38 -7.37 7.51
CA ILE A 359 9.94 -6.68 6.28
C ILE A 359 11.11 -5.87 5.71
N ASN A 360 11.64 -4.91 6.50
CA ASN A 360 12.72 -4.04 6.08
C ASN A 360 14.06 -4.77 6.12
N THR A 361 14.82 -4.63 5.05
CA THR A 361 16.15 -5.21 4.88
C THR A 361 17.22 -4.10 4.72
N PRO A 362 18.51 -4.41 4.63
CA PRO A 362 19.52 -3.41 4.24
C PRO A 362 19.44 -2.94 2.78
N TYR A 363 18.39 -3.32 2.07
CA TYR A 363 18.16 -3.00 0.65
C TYR A 363 16.94 -2.12 0.47
N ARG A 364 16.21 -2.28 -0.65
CA ARG A 364 15.06 -1.44 -0.99
C ARG A 364 13.76 -2.19 -0.69
N GLU A 365 12.87 -1.56 0.06
CA GLU A 365 11.48 -1.91 0.21
C GLU A 365 10.61 -0.76 -0.31
N GLU A 366 9.70 -1.06 -1.24
CA GLU A 366 8.87 -0.11 -1.97
C GLU A 366 7.43 -0.64 -2.17
N SER A 367 6.58 0.18 -2.78
CA SER A 367 5.22 -0.20 -3.21
C SER A 367 4.40 -0.85 -2.11
N VAL A 368 4.42 -0.24 -0.91
CA VAL A 368 3.68 -0.74 0.23
C VAL A 368 2.18 -0.62 0.01
N GLN A 369 1.46 -1.71 0.24
CA GLN A 369 0.01 -1.74 0.33
C GLN A 369 -0.41 -2.51 1.57
N ILE A 370 -1.05 -1.82 2.54
CA ILE A 370 -1.83 -2.49 3.58
C ILE A 370 -3.21 -2.79 3.01
N HIS A 371 -3.59 -4.07 3.01
CA HIS A 371 -4.93 -4.45 2.56
C HIS A 371 -6.00 -3.98 3.56
N PRO A 372 -7.24 -3.70 3.11
CA PRO A 372 -8.32 -3.27 3.99
C PRO A 372 -8.69 -4.22 5.14
N ASP A 373 -8.21 -5.48 5.13
CA ASP A 373 -8.33 -6.40 6.28
C ASP A 373 -7.48 -5.96 7.49
N GLY A 374 -6.61 -4.96 7.33
CA GLY A 374 -5.72 -4.42 8.35
C GLY A 374 -4.60 -5.38 8.79
N LYS A 375 -4.49 -6.56 8.19
CA LYS A 375 -3.58 -7.64 8.61
C LYS A 375 -2.69 -8.18 7.50
N THR A 376 -2.98 -7.90 6.24
CA THR A 376 -2.18 -8.37 5.10
C THR A 376 -1.46 -7.21 4.44
N LEU A 377 -0.14 -7.31 4.37
CA LEU A 377 0.74 -6.34 3.74
C LEU A 377 1.32 -6.91 2.46
N TYR A 378 1.21 -6.17 1.36
CA TYR A 378 1.92 -6.43 0.12
C TYR A 378 2.97 -5.35 -0.09
N PHE A 379 4.12 -5.71 -0.63
CA PHE A 379 5.21 -4.76 -0.87
C PHE A 379 6.20 -5.31 -1.89
N ALA A 380 7.00 -4.44 -2.49
CA ALA A 380 8.10 -4.82 -3.36
C ALA A 380 9.42 -4.73 -2.59
N SER A 381 10.30 -5.70 -2.77
CA SER A 381 11.64 -5.70 -2.17
C SER A 381 12.67 -6.36 -3.08
N ASN A 382 13.88 -5.83 -3.04
CA ASN A 382 15.02 -6.52 -3.61
C ASN A 382 15.98 -7.06 -2.53
N GLY A 383 15.57 -7.07 -1.27
CA GLY A 383 16.36 -7.54 -0.11
C GLY A 383 16.10 -8.98 0.27
N HIS A 384 14.90 -9.47 0.09
CA HIS A 384 14.51 -10.86 0.34
C HIS A 384 14.95 -11.81 -0.78
N PRO A 385 14.98 -13.14 -0.53
CA PRO A 385 15.24 -14.11 -1.60
C PRO A 385 14.19 -14.03 -2.71
N GLY A 386 14.63 -13.69 -3.93
CA GLY A 386 13.75 -13.41 -5.04
C GLY A 386 14.37 -13.75 -6.40
N MET A 387 13.78 -13.21 -7.46
CA MET A 387 14.18 -13.52 -8.83
C MET A 387 15.20 -12.54 -9.41
N GLY A 388 15.36 -11.36 -8.83
CA GLY A 388 16.40 -10.46 -9.34
C GLY A 388 16.29 -9.01 -8.94
N GLY A 389 15.39 -8.28 -9.57
CA GLY A 389 15.10 -6.89 -9.28
C GLY A 389 14.29 -6.71 -8.00
N LEU A 390 13.31 -5.81 -8.03
CA LEU A 390 12.26 -5.76 -7.02
C LEU A 390 11.27 -6.89 -7.30
N ASP A 391 11.05 -7.74 -6.32
CA ASP A 391 10.00 -8.76 -6.34
C ASP A 391 8.87 -8.37 -5.41
N ILE A 392 7.65 -8.83 -5.69
CA ILE A 392 6.48 -8.61 -4.85
C ILE A 392 6.36 -9.71 -3.81
N TYR A 393 6.11 -9.29 -2.57
CA TYR A 393 5.95 -10.14 -1.39
C TYR A 393 4.66 -9.84 -0.67
N MET A 394 4.21 -10.81 0.11
CA MET A 394 3.12 -10.69 1.07
C MET A 394 3.63 -11.06 2.46
N SER A 395 3.19 -10.32 3.48
CA SER A 395 3.36 -10.67 4.90
C SER A 395 2.04 -10.50 5.65
N ARG A 396 1.84 -11.27 6.71
CA ARG A 396 0.62 -11.21 7.53
C ARG A 396 0.96 -10.79 8.95
N MET A 397 0.13 -9.93 9.52
CA MET A 397 0.17 -9.62 10.94
C MET A 397 -0.36 -10.81 11.73
N GLN A 398 0.38 -11.22 12.74
CA GLN A 398 0.06 -12.31 13.65
C GLN A 398 -0.77 -11.81 14.84
N GLU A 399 -1.20 -12.70 15.72
CA GLU A 399 -1.99 -12.34 16.92
C GLU A 399 -1.23 -11.47 17.91
N ASP A 400 0.11 -11.59 17.94
CA ASP A 400 1.01 -10.78 18.76
C ASP A 400 1.41 -9.45 18.11
N GLU A 401 0.71 -9.04 17.04
CA GLU A 401 0.98 -7.85 16.23
C GLU A 401 2.34 -7.86 15.50
N SER A 402 3.05 -8.97 15.51
CA SER A 402 4.27 -9.14 14.71
C SER A 402 3.96 -9.47 13.24
N TRP A 403 4.86 -9.12 12.33
CA TRP A 403 4.75 -9.48 10.93
C TRP A 403 5.42 -10.82 10.64
N SER A 404 4.74 -11.70 9.92
CA SER A 404 5.29 -12.97 9.45
C SER A 404 6.48 -12.75 8.51
N SER A 405 7.30 -13.79 8.31
CA SER A 405 8.30 -13.77 7.25
C SER A 405 7.64 -13.57 5.88
N PRO A 406 8.17 -12.67 5.03
CA PRO A 406 7.58 -12.39 3.73
C PRO A 406 7.58 -13.61 2.81
N VAL A 407 6.49 -13.77 2.08
CA VAL A 407 6.30 -14.81 1.06
C VAL A 407 6.34 -14.15 -0.31
N ASN A 408 7.26 -14.58 -1.18
CA ASN A 408 7.35 -14.14 -2.58
C ASN A 408 6.13 -14.64 -3.35
N LEU A 409 5.51 -13.78 -4.17
CA LEU A 409 4.31 -14.15 -4.93
C LEU A 409 4.59 -15.08 -6.13
N GLY A 410 5.85 -15.34 -6.42
CA GLY A 410 6.29 -16.38 -7.34
C GLY A 410 6.33 -15.99 -8.81
N TYR A 411 6.88 -16.91 -9.63
CA TYR A 411 6.98 -16.79 -11.09
C TYR A 411 5.65 -17.24 -11.75
N PRO A 412 5.16 -16.55 -12.80
CA PRO A 412 5.78 -15.46 -13.56
C PRO A 412 5.31 -14.05 -13.18
N LEU A 413 4.64 -13.87 -12.01
CA LEU A 413 4.33 -12.53 -11.51
C LEU A 413 5.63 -11.80 -11.22
N ASN A 414 6.52 -12.41 -10.44
CA ASN A 414 7.88 -11.94 -10.24
C ASN A 414 8.82 -12.49 -11.30
N SER A 415 9.78 -11.70 -11.75
CA SER A 415 10.75 -12.02 -12.78
C SER A 415 12.17 -11.50 -12.43
N PHE A 416 13.07 -11.45 -13.40
CA PHE A 416 14.38 -10.82 -13.21
C PHE A 416 14.33 -9.28 -13.27
N MET A 417 13.20 -8.71 -13.63
CA MET A 417 12.96 -7.27 -13.73
C MET A 417 12.59 -6.67 -12.35
N ASP A 418 12.20 -5.41 -12.35
CA ASP A 418 11.61 -4.75 -11.18
C ASP A 418 10.08 -4.87 -11.28
N GLU A 419 9.45 -5.65 -10.42
CA GLU A 419 8.00 -5.67 -10.22
C GLU A 419 7.64 -4.78 -9.03
N ASN A 420 6.72 -3.84 -9.27
CA ASN A 420 6.26 -2.90 -8.25
C ASN A 420 4.80 -2.48 -8.51
N SER A 421 4.33 -1.48 -7.76
CA SER A 421 2.98 -0.90 -7.94
C SER A 421 1.85 -1.95 -7.79
N ILE A 422 2.01 -2.90 -6.85
CA ILE A 422 1.00 -3.89 -6.56
C ILE A 422 -0.19 -3.29 -5.82
N LEU A 423 -1.39 -3.69 -6.20
CA LEU A 423 -2.64 -3.45 -5.49
C LEU A 423 -3.45 -4.74 -5.50
N ILE A 424 -3.94 -5.17 -4.34
CA ILE A 424 -4.91 -6.26 -4.24
C ILE A 424 -6.28 -5.65 -3.96
N SER A 425 -7.29 -6.09 -4.72
CA SER A 425 -8.67 -5.63 -4.57
C SER A 425 -9.22 -5.91 -3.17
N PRO A 426 -10.19 -5.12 -2.68
CA PRO A 426 -10.72 -5.28 -1.33
C PRO A 426 -11.30 -6.68 -1.05
N ASN A 427 -11.90 -7.34 -2.05
CA ASN A 427 -12.39 -8.71 -1.95
C ASN A 427 -11.29 -9.78 -2.06
N GLY A 428 -10.05 -9.38 -2.39
CA GLY A 428 -8.89 -10.28 -2.51
C GLY A 428 -8.84 -11.12 -3.78
N ASP A 429 -9.79 -10.98 -4.70
CA ASP A 429 -9.85 -11.84 -5.90
C ASP A 429 -8.96 -11.37 -7.03
N LEU A 430 -8.80 -10.05 -7.18
CA LEU A 430 -8.01 -9.43 -8.24
C LEU A 430 -6.79 -8.74 -7.65
N GLY A 431 -5.67 -8.88 -8.33
CA GLY A 431 -4.49 -8.04 -8.16
C GLY A 431 -4.32 -7.12 -9.36
N TYR A 432 -3.79 -5.92 -9.12
CA TYR A 432 -3.42 -4.97 -10.15
C TYR A 432 -1.93 -4.65 -10.02
N PHE A 433 -1.26 -4.42 -11.13
CA PHE A 433 0.17 -4.08 -11.15
C PHE A 433 0.52 -3.38 -12.46
N SER A 434 1.65 -2.70 -12.50
CA SER A 434 2.18 -2.09 -13.73
C SER A 434 3.26 -2.96 -14.36
N SER A 435 3.27 -3.01 -15.70
CA SER A 435 4.24 -3.80 -16.46
C SER A 435 4.46 -3.25 -17.87
N ASP A 436 5.70 -3.39 -18.37
CA ASP A 436 6.12 -3.06 -19.73
C ASP A 436 6.14 -4.28 -20.68
N ARG A 437 5.31 -5.29 -20.38
CA ARG A 437 5.22 -6.52 -21.19
C ARG A 437 4.70 -6.25 -22.60
N GLU A 438 5.12 -7.08 -23.55
CA GLU A 438 4.66 -7.02 -24.93
C GLU A 438 3.12 -7.11 -25.05
N GLY A 439 2.55 -6.30 -25.95
CA GLY A 439 1.10 -6.23 -26.19
C GLY A 439 0.37 -5.18 -25.38
N GLY A 440 1.08 -4.33 -24.63
CA GLY A 440 0.54 -3.14 -23.99
C GLY A 440 0.31 -1.97 -24.95
N TYR A 441 -0.25 -0.88 -24.42
CA TYR A 441 -0.49 0.37 -25.16
C TYR A 441 0.72 1.31 -25.09
N GLY A 442 1.47 1.30 -23.98
CA GLY A 442 2.58 2.18 -23.71
C GLY A 442 3.84 1.49 -23.18
N SER A 443 4.63 2.23 -22.41
CA SER A 443 5.86 1.70 -21.81
C SER A 443 5.62 0.96 -20.49
N LEU A 444 4.65 1.40 -19.69
CA LEU A 444 4.13 0.73 -18.50
C LEU A 444 2.63 0.84 -18.53
N ASP A 445 1.96 -0.28 -18.58
CA ASP A 445 0.51 -0.38 -18.54
C ASP A 445 0.05 -1.03 -17.23
N LEU A 446 -1.16 -0.71 -16.82
CA LEU A 446 -1.83 -1.39 -15.71
C LEU A 446 -2.54 -2.66 -16.20
N TYR A 447 -2.30 -3.74 -15.47
CA TYR A 447 -2.88 -5.06 -15.70
C TYR A 447 -3.60 -5.54 -14.46
N SER A 448 -4.61 -6.37 -14.64
CA SER A 448 -5.23 -7.16 -13.57
C SER A 448 -4.86 -8.63 -13.70
N PHE A 449 -4.89 -9.35 -12.58
CA PHE A 449 -4.73 -10.80 -12.54
C PHE A 449 -5.55 -11.40 -11.40
N LYS A 450 -5.91 -12.69 -11.53
CA LYS A 450 -6.58 -13.42 -10.45
C LYS A 450 -5.56 -13.82 -9.38
N VAL A 451 -5.84 -13.47 -8.13
CA VAL A 451 -4.97 -13.81 -6.98
C VAL A 451 -5.15 -15.28 -6.61
N GLU A 452 -4.05 -16.03 -6.45
CA GLU A 452 -4.11 -17.40 -5.94
C GLU A 452 -4.52 -17.43 -4.47
N GLU A 453 -5.26 -18.44 -4.05
CA GLU A 453 -5.84 -18.60 -2.71
C GLU A 453 -4.82 -18.41 -1.58
N LYS A 454 -3.63 -18.97 -1.73
CA LYS A 454 -2.55 -18.84 -0.72
C LYS A 454 -2.03 -17.41 -0.52
N PHE A 455 -2.28 -16.52 -1.48
CA PHE A 455 -1.86 -15.12 -1.46
C PHE A 455 -3.01 -14.15 -1.20
N LYS A 456 -4.25 -14.63 -1.12
CA LYS A 456 -5.40 -13.78 -0.82
C LYS A 456 -5.30 -13.20 0.59
N PRO A 457 -5.75 -11.97 0.81
CA PRO A 457 -5.92 -11.40 2.15
C PRO A 457 -7.01 -12.13 2.93
N LEU A 458 -7.23 -11.71 4.17
CA LEU A 458 -8.40 -12.17 4.91
C LEU A 458 -9.67 -11.59 4.26
N PRO A 459 -10.75 -12.38 4.18
CA PRO A 459 -11.99 -11.90 3.58
C PRO A 459 -12.59 -10.76 4.41
N ILE A 460 -12.95 -9.71 3.70
CA ILE A 460 -13.68 -8.56 4.26
C ILE A 460 -14.92 -8.30 3.41
N THR A 461 -15.84 -7.57 3.98
CA THR A 461 -16.96 -7.00 3.26
C THR A 461 -17.07 -5.49 3.54
N TYR A 462 -18.06 -4.82 3.01
CA TYR A 462 -18.33 -3.41 3.32
C TYR A 462 -19.80 -3.16 3.55
N LEU A 463 -20.10 -2.15 4.39
CA LEU A 463 -21.42 -1.57 4.54
C LEU A 463 -21.45 -0.24 3.80
N LYS A 464 -22.48 -0.07 2.98
CA LYS A 464 -22.70 1.15 2.18
C LYS A 464 -24.06 1.72 2.52
N GLY A 465 -24.17 3.03 2.60
CA GLY A 465 -25.47 3.62 2.94
C GLY A 465 -25.48 5.13 2.98
N LYS A 466 -26.53 5.66 3.59
CA LYS A 466 -26.76 7.09 3.71
C LYS A 466 -27.37 7.42 5.06
N VAL A 467 -26.92 8.55 5.64
CA VAL A 467 -27.54 9.12 6.84
C VAL A 467 -28.45 10.25 6.46
N ILE A 468 -29.64 10.25 7.01
CA ILE A 468 -30.66 11.29 6.79
C ILE A 468 -31.31 11.72 8.10
N ASP A 469 -31.85 12.93 8.14
CA ASP A 469 -32.75 13.39 9.21
C ASP A 469 -34.09 12.62 9.10
N ALA A 470 -34.53 12.05 10.20
CA ALA A 470 -35.75 11.20 10.23
C ALA A 470 -37.02 11.94 9.81
N GLU A 471 -37.12 13.25 10.08
CA GLU A 471 -38.29 14.07 9.76
C GLU A 471 -38.22 14.70 8.38
N THR A 472 -37.09 15.36 8.09
CA THR A 472 -36.94 16.15 6.86
C THR A 472 -36.42 15.34 5.67
N LYS A 473 -35.91 14.13 5.91
CA LYS A 473 -35.22 13.25 4.93
C LYS A 473 -34.02 13.89 4.26
N THR A 474 -33.53 15.01 4.80
CA THR A 474 -32.34 15.68 4.29
C THR A 474 -31.10 14.90 4.69
N PRO A 475 -30.06 14.84 3.80
CA PRO A 475 -28.80 14.20 4.12
C PRO A 475 -28.10 14.81 5.34
N LEU A 476 -27.50 13.97 6.16
CA LEU A 476 -26.76 14.40 7.33
C LEU A 476 -25.30 13.92 7.26
N THR A 477 -24.41 14.80 7.64
CA THR A 477 -23.02 14.41 7.97
C THR A 477 -23.01 13.91 9.40
N ALA A 478 -22.73 12.63 9.59
CA ALA A 478 -22.70 11.94 10.88
C ALA A 478 -21.38 11.23 11.10
N TYR A 479 -20.98 11.07 12.33
CA TYR A 479 -19.80 10.32 12.74
C TYR A 479 -20.16 8.86 13.00
N PHE A 480 -19.38 7.94 12.44
CA PHE A 480 -19.58 6.51 12.58
C PHE A 480 -18.49 5.88 13.44
N GLN A 481 -18.89 4.88 14.20
CA GLN A 481 -18.00 4.01 14.95
C GLN A 481 -18.46 2.56 14.82
N LEU A 482 -17.55 1.71 14.42
CA LEU A 482 -17.71 0.26 14.41
C LEU A 482 -16.90 -0.32 15.57
N SER A 483 -17.56 -1.06 16.46
CA SER A 483 -16.92 -1.64 17.65
C SER A 483 -17.15 -3.14 17.71
N ASN A 484 -16.09 -3.91 17.98
CA ASN A 484 -16.17 -5.34 18.24
C ASN A 484 -16.87 -5.56 19.59
N LEU A 485 -17.95 -6.32 19.61
CA LEU A 485 -18.73 -6.55 20.83
C LEU A 485 -18.07 -7.54 21.79
N GLU A 486 -17.29 -8.48 21.28
CA GLU A 486 -16.57 -9.44 22.12
C GLU A 486 -15.37 -8.79 22.83
N LYS A 487 -14.57 -8.00 22.09
CA LYS A 487 -13.35 -7.36 22.60
C LYS A 487 -13.58 -5.97 23.19
N GLY A 488 -14.72 -5.34 22.91
CA GLY A 488 -15.04 -3.97 23.34
C GLY A 488 -14.21 -2.87 22.69
N ASN A 489 -13.38 -3.18 21.69
CA ASN A 489 -12.50 -2.22 21.02
C ASN A 489 -13.12 -1.66 19.74
N VAL A 490 -12.73 -0.44 19.39
CA VAL A 490 -13.13 0.21 18.14
C VAL A 490 -12.36 -0.40 16.97
N ILE A 491 -13.08 -0.90 15.95
CA ILE A 491 -12.54 -1.46 14.71
C ILE A 491 -12.29 -0.35 13.69
N SER A 492 -13.28 0.54 13.50
CA SER A 492 -13.20 1.61 12.51
C SER A 492 -13.95 2.85 12.96
N GLN A 493 -13.51 4.01 12.53
CA GLN A 493 -14.16 5.29 12.73
C GLN A 493 -14.09 6.11 11.45
N MET A 494 -15.20 6.75 11.08
CA MET A 494 -15.28 7.61 9.91
C MET A 494 -16.42 8.61 10.02
N GLN A 495 -16.54 9.48 9.02
CA GLN A 495 -17.65 10.42 8.87
C GLN A 495 -18.36 10.17 7.54
N SER A 496 -19.70 10.28 7.51
CA SER A 496 -20.41 10.27 6.23
C SER A 496 -20.07 11.49 5.37
N LYS A 497 -20.20 11.35 4.06
CA LYS A 497 -19.85 12.40 3.10
C LYS A 497 -20.62 13.69 3.37
N ILE A 498 -19.89 14.79 3.37
CA ILE A 498 -20.45 16.12 3.49
C ILE A 498 -21.35 16.37 2.27
N GLY A 499 -22.54 16.87 2.52
CA GLY A 499 -23.51 17.28 1.48
C GLY A 499 -24.49 16.19 1.02
N ASN A 500 -24.10 14.92 0.92
CA ASN A 500 -24.99 13.86 0.49
C ASN A 500 -25.27 12.77 1.55
N GLY A 501 -24.50 12.75 2.67
CA GLY A 501 -24.70 11.83 3.79
C GLY A 501 -24.30 10.38 3.53
N GLU A 502 -23.70 10.05 2.39
CA GLU A 502 -23.27 8.69 2.05
C GLU A 502 -22.09 8.23 2.89
N PHE A 503 -22.00 6.93 3.13
CA PHE A 503 -20.90 6.29 3.83
C PHE A 503 -20.56 4.93 3.22
N LEU A 504 -19.32 4.52 3.43
CA LEU A 504 -18.78 3.22 3.03
C LEU A 504 -17.79 2.77 4.11
N ILE A 505 -18.10 1.69 4.82
CA ILE A 505 -17.30 1.15 5.93
C ILE A 505 -16.90 -0.27 5.61
N THR A 506 -15.59 -0.57 5.69
CA THR A 506 -15.10 -1.96 5.64
C THR A 506 -15.38 -2.67 6.95
N VAL A 507 -15.85 -3.91 6.87
CA VAL A 507 -16.19 -4.75 8.01
C VAL A 507 -15.54 -6.12 7.90
N PRO A 508 -14.86 -6.59 8.96
CA PRO A 508 -14.35 -7.95 9.00
C PRO A 508 -15.52 -8.95 9.02
N ASN A 509 -15.35 -10.08 8.32
CA ASN A 509 -16.33 -11.16 8.34
C ASN A 509 -16.25 -11.96 9.65
N ASN A 510 -17.37 -12.61 10.01
CA ASN A 510 -17.50 -13.51 11.18
C ASN A 510 -17.21 -12.84 12.53
N ILE A 511 -17.53 -11.57 12.65
CA ILE A 511 -17.40 -10.80 13.90
C ILE A 511 -18.76 -10.15 14.21
N ASP A 512 -19.15 -10.21 15.48
CA ASP A 512 -20.31 -9.51 16.01
C ASP A 512 -19.91 -8.09 16.41
N PHE A 513 -20.53 -7.07 15.83
CA PHE A 513 -20.15 -5.69 16.09
C PHE A 513 -21.34 -4.74 16.22
N ALA A 514 -21.13 -3.66 16.98
CA ALA A 514 -22.02 -2.54 17.07
C ALA A 514 -21.64 -1.46 16.05
N LEU A 515 -22.58 -1.07 15.20
CA LEU A 515 -22.50 0.11 14.36
C LEU A 515 -23.21 1.28 15.05
N HIS A 516 -22.48 2.33 15.37
CA HIS A 516 -23.04 3.57 15.90
C HIS A 516 -22.90 4.70 14.88
N ALA A 517 -23.96 5.53 14.78
CA ALA A 517 -23.90 6.79 14.06
C ALA A 517 -24.31 7.94 14.99
N GLU A 518 -23.52 9.00 15.05
CA GLU A 518 -23.69 10.12 15.95
C GLU A 518 -23.66 11.46 15.21
N LYS A 519 -24.53 12.37 15.62
CA LYS A 519 -24.50 13.78 15.19
C LYS A 519 -24.98 14.66 16.34
N GLU A 520 -24.33 15.80 16.54
CA GLU A 520 -24.71 16.78 17.54
C GLU A 520 -26.18 17.21 17.34
N GLY A 521 -26.96 17.25 18.43
CA GLY A 521 -28.39 17.56 18.41
C GLY A 521 -29.31 16.40 18.04
N TYR A 522 -28.75 15.21 17.73
CA TYR A 522 -29.49 14.00 17.40
C TYR A 522 -29.23 12.87 18.40
N MET A 523 -30.22 11.97 18.53
CA MET A 523 -30.00 10.69 19.21
C MET A 523 -29.01 9.86 18.40
N PHE A 524 -28.17 9.11 19.08
CA PHE A 524 -27.27 8.19 18.40
C PHE A 524 -28.07 7.00 17.83
N TYR A 525 -27.70 6.57 16.65
CA TYR A 525 -28.15 5.32 16.08
C TYR A 525 -27.24 4.19 16.57
N SER A 526 -27.84 3.06 16.93
CA SER A 526 -27.13 1.85 17.30
C SER A 526 -27.74 0.65 16.62
N LYS A 527 -26.91 -0.24 16.08
CA LYS A 527 -27.35 -1.51 15.49
C LYS A 527 -26.33 -2.60 15.73
N ASN A 528 -26.81 -3.76 16.19
CA ASN A 528 -26.00 -4.98 16.19
C ASN A 528 -25.97 -5.54 14.77
N ILE A 529 -24.79 -5.84 14.27
CA ILE A 529 -24.59 -6.40 12.93
C ILE A 529 -23.62 -7.58 13.04
N TYR A 530 -24.09 -8.74 12.61
CA TYR A 530 -23.27 -9.91 12.38
C TYR A 530 -23.17 -10.15 10.87
N VAL A 531 -21.96 -10.11 10.34
CA VAL A 531 -21.68 -10.38 8.93
C VAL A 531 -21.12 -11.78 8.82
N ASP A 532 -21.95 -12.70 8.37
CA ASP A 532 -21.42 -13.92 7.80
C ASP A 532 -21.21 -13.72 6.28
N SER A 533 -20.27 -14.43 5.70
CA SER A 533 -19.79 -14.27 4.32
C SER A 533 -20.86 -14.51 3.24
N ILE A 534 -22.12 -14.77 3.60
CA ILE A 534 -23.17 -15.25 2.71
C ILE A 534 -24.38 -14.29 2.62
N ASN A 535 -24.59 -13.39 3.59
CA ASN A 535 -25.89 -12.73 3.79
C ASN A 535 -25.93 -11.19 3.73
N LEU A 536 -24.97 -10.53 3.09
CA LEU A 536 -25.26 -9.17 2.61
C LEU A 536 -26.03 -9.32 1.30
N SER A 537 -27.36 -9.21 1.41
CA SER A 537 -28.30 -9.20 0.28
C SER A 537 -27.80 -8.28 -0.83
N GLU A 538 -28.12 -8.62 -2.07
CA GLU A 538 -27.79 -7.91 -3.32
C GLU A 538 -28.03 -6.38 -3.29
N ASP A 539 -28.71 -5.86 -2.25
CA ASP A 539 -29.03 -4.45 -2.05
C ASP A 539 -28.36 -3.79 -0.82
N GLY A 540 -27.21 -4.23 -0.37
CA GLY A 540 -26.50 -3.78 0.85
C GLY A 540 -26.40 -2.27 1.14
N PHE A 541 -27.43 -1.49 0.77
CA PHE A 541 -27.54 -0.06 1.01
C PHE A 541 -28.36 0.23 2.27
N LEU A 542 -27.69 0.71 3.33
CA LEU A 542 -28.31 1.00 4.62
C LEU A 542 -28.73 2.47 4.71
N ILE A 543 -30.03 2.73 4.93
CA ILE A 543 -30.50 4.07 5.29
C ILE A 543 -30.56 4.18 6.80
N ILE A 544 -29.81 5.15 7.35
CA ILE A 544 -29.79 5.48 8.77
C ILE A 544 -30.55 6.78 8.96
N GLU A 545 -31.66 6.71 9.68
CA GLU A 545 -32.46 7.85 10.05
C GLU A 545 -32.09 8.29 11.47
N LEU A 546 -31.55 9.51 11.61
CA LEU A 546 -31.26 10.09 12.91
C LEU A 546 -32.42 10.97 13.35
N GLU A 547 -32.90 10.75 14.59
CA GLU A 547 -33.93 11.55 15.23
C GLU A 547 -33.31 12.65 16.08
N LYS A 548 -33.84 13.88 15.99
CA LYS A 548 -33.43 14.96 16.90
C LYS A 548 -33.71 14.58 18.34
N ILE A 549 -32.83 15.05 19.25
CA ILE A 549 -33.03 14.87 20.68
C ILE A 549 -34.32 15.59 21.10
N LYS A 550 -35.38 14.82 21.31
CA LYS A 550 -36.69 15.23 21.82
C LYS A 550 -37.23 14.14 22.73
N SER A 551 -38.33 14.41 23.47
CA SER A 551 -39.02 13.36 24.23
C SER A 551 -39.38 12.20 23.31
N GLY A 552 -39.00 10.99 23.69
CA GLY A 552 -39.20 9.77 22.86
C GLY A 552 -38.52 8.58 23.48
N THR A 553 -38.87 7.38 22.95
CA THR A 553 -38.30 6.10 23.38
C THR A 553 -37.47 5.49 22.29
N PHE A 554 -36.29 5.03 22.66
CA PHE A 554 -35.27 4.47 21.74
C PHE A 554 -34.82 3.10 22.26
N VAL A 555 -34.68 2.12 21.37
CA VAL A 555 -34.18 0.79 21.72
C VAL A 555 -32.67 0.83 21.80
N LEU A 556 -32.09 0.31 22.88
CA LEU A 556 -30.65 0.10 23.04
C LEU A 556 -30.29 -1.30 22.53
N GLU A 557 -29.89 -1.41 21.31
CA GLU A 557 -29.71 -2.67 20.56
C GLU A 557 -28.61 -3.59 21.13
N ASN A 558 -27.62 -3.01 21.81
CA ASN A 558 -26.41 -3.71 22.25
C ASN A 558 -26.31 -3.77 23.79
N ILE A 559 -27.43 -3.94 24.49
CA ILE A 559 -27.49 -4.23 25.93
C ILE A 559 -27.77 -5.71 26.11
N PHE A 560 -26.84 -6.46 26.65
CA PHE A 560 -26.90 -7.92 26.78
C PHE A 560 -26.81 -8.36 28.24
N PHE A 561 -27.53 -9.40 28.56
CA PHE A 561 -27.57 -10.07 29.86
C PHE A 561 -27.39 -11.57 29.65
N GLU A 562 -26.93 -12.29 30.69
CA GLU A 562 -27.02 -13.74 30.69
C GLU A 562 -28.49 -14.20 30.80
N LYS A 563 -28.74 -15.45 30.38
CA LYS A 563 -30.10 -16.01 30.41
C LYS A 563 -30.63 -16.02 31.83
N SER A 564 -31.78 -15.43 32.04
CA SER A 564 -32.48 -15.31 33.34
C SER A 564 -31.70 -14.52 34.41
N GLU A 565 -30.66 -13.79 34.01
CA GLU A 565 -29.85 -12.93 34.90
C GLU A 565 -30.03 -11.46 34.56
N SER A 566 -29.56 -10.60 35.47
CA SER A 566 -29.60 -9.15 35.32
C SER A 566 -28.19 -8.52 35.29
N ASP A 567 -27.15 -9.33 35.33
CA ASP A 567 -25.77 -8.85 35.25
C ASP A 567 -25.43 -8.46 33.79
N LEU A 568 -24.88 -7.26 33.64
CA LEU A 568 -24.50 -6.72 32.34
C LEU A 568 -23.30 -7.47 31.78
N LYS A 569 -23.42 -7.94 30.53
CA LYS A 569 -22.27 -8.51 29.81
C LYS A 569 -21.25 -7.42 29.46
N GLN A 570 -19.99 -7.80 29.35
CA GLN A 570 -18.90 -6.91 28.94
C GLN A 570 -19.18 -6.26 27.57
N SER A 571 -19.84 -6.98 26.66
CA SER A 571 -20.25 -6.47 25.34
C SER A 571 -21.21 -5.28 25.40
N SER A 572 -21.99 -5.14 26.50
CA SER A 572 -22.90 -4.00 26.72
C SER A 572 -22.17 -2.66 26.96
N ILE A 573 -20.92 -2.71 27.39
CA ILE A 573 -20.13 -1.50 27.71
C ILE A 573 -20.02 -0.56 26.50
N VAL A 574 -19.97 -1.11 25.30
CA VAL A 574 -19.91 -0.33 24.05
C VAL A 574 -21.12 0.60 23.92
N GLU A 575 -22.32 0.07 24.15
CA GLU A 575 -23.59 0.82 24.10
C GLU A 575 -23.72 1.77 25.31
N LEU A 576 -23.39 1.29 26.50
CA LEU A 576 -23.46 2.08 27.74
C LEU A 576 -22.58 3.32 27.67
N ASN A 577 -21.42 3.25 27.06
CA ASN A 577 -20.55 4.41 26.82
C ASN A 577 -21.21 5.46 25.90
N LYS A 578 -22.08 5.04 24.96
CA LYS A 578 -22.84 6.00 24.13
C LYS A 578 -23.92 6.71 24.92
N VAL A 579 -24.64 5.97 25.78
CA VAL A 579 -25.61 6.58 26.72
C VAL A 579 -24.89 7.54 27.69
N LEU A 580 -23.77 7.11 28.25
CA LEU A 580 -22.95 7.95 29.13
C LEU A 580 -22.52 9.24 28.43
N LYS A 581 -22.02 9.16 27.20
CA LYS A 581 -21.66 10.33 26.40
C LYS A 581 -22.85 11.25 26.15
N LEU A 582 -23.99 10.69 25.72
CA LEU A 582 -25.24 11.44 25.50
C LEU A 582 -25.63 12.23 26.76
N MET A 583 -25.63 11.58 27.93
CA MET A 583 -26.00 12.20 29.21
C MET A 583 -24.98 13.24 29.67
N SER A 584 -23.68 13.05 29.38
CA SER A 584 -22.62 13.96 29.77
C SER A 584 -22.63 15.27 28.97
N ILE A 585 -22.93 15.21 27.66
CA ILE A 585 -22.99 16.40 26.80
C ILE A 585 -24.33 17.13 26.85
N ASN A 586 -25.37 16.52 27.45
CA ASN A 586 -26.69 17.10 27.64
C ASN A 586 -27.09 17.03 29.13
N PRO A 587 -26.59 17.93 29.96
CA PRO A 587 -26.75 17.85 31.43
C PRO A 587 -28.18 18.03 31.92
N GLU A 588 -29.07 18.60 31.10
CA GLU A 588 -30.50 18.83 31.42
C GLU A 588 -31.39 17.62 31.16
N ILE A 589 -30.92 16.64 30.35
CA ILE A 589 -31.75 15.49 30.00
C ILE A 589 -31.92 14.55 31.19
N LYS A 590 -33.19 14.12 31.41
CA LYS A 590 -33.55 13.02 32.30
C LYS A 590 -34.07 11.85 31.48
N ILE A 591 -33.67 10.65 31.84
CA ILE A 591 -34.02 9.41 31.12
C ILE A 591 -34.68 8.36 32.02
N GLU A 592 -35.60 7.57 31.46
CA GLU A 592 -36.05 6.30 32.01
C GLU A 592 -35.43 5.16 31.19
N ILE A 593 -34.81 4.22 31.87
CA ILE A 593 -34.38 2.95 31.29
C ILE A 593 -35.49 1.92 31.54
N SER A 594 -35.98 1.33 30.47
CA SER A 594 -37.07 0.37 30.51
C SER A 594 -36.62 -1.03 30.12
N GLY A 595 -36.95 -2.04 30.92
CA GLY A 595 -36.65 -3.44 30.65
C GLY A 595 -37.90 -4.20 30.18
N HIS A 596 -37.69 -5.08 29.18
CA HIS A 596 -38.74 -5.93 28.59
C HIS A 596 -38.26 -7.38 28.46
N THR A 597 -39.23 -8.33 28.53
CA THR A 597 -39.02 -9.76 28.29
C THR A 597 -39.90 -10.24 27.15
N ASP A 598 -39.65 -11.45 26.67
CA ASP A 598 -40.63 -12.21 25.90
C ASP A 598 -41.70 -12.85 26.84
N SER A 599 -42.62 -13.62 26.29
CA SER A 599 -43.67 -14.30 27.00
C SER A 599 -43.30 -15.67 27.57
N ASP A 600 -42.00 -16.04 27.57
CA ASP A 600 -41.59 -17.32 28.15
C ASP A 600 -41.39 -17.18 29.66
N GLY A 601 -42.11 -18.02 30.42
CA GLY A 601 -42.00 -18.11 31.87
C GLY A 601 -43.16 -17.51 32.65
N ASP A 602 -42.96 -17.28 33.95
CA ASP A 602 -43.96 -16.69 34.84
C ASP A 602 -43.96 -15.17 34.74
N ASN A 603 -45.15 -14.55 34.61
CA ASN A 603 -45.28 -13.10 34.40
C ASN A 603 -44.67 -12.26 35.55
N ASN A 604 -44.76 -12.72 36.82
CA ASN A 604 -44.17 -12.00 37.95
C ASN A 604 -42.63 -12.10 37.93
N LEU A 605 -42.09 -13.27 37.55
CA LEU A 605 -40.67 -13.44 37.39
C LEU A 605 -40.13 -12.59 36.20
N ASN A 606 -40.86 -12.54 35.08
CA ASN A 606 -40.54 -11.69 33.94
C ASN A 606 -40.56 -10.20 34.31
N LEU A 607 -41.58 -9.78 35.08
CA LEU A 607 -41.66 -8.40 35.58
C LEU A 607 -40.43 -8.08 36.46
N GLN A 608 -40.14 -8.95 37.45
CA GLN A 608 -38.99 -8.71 38.35
C GLN A 608 -37.66 -8.72 37.62
N LEU A 609 -37.46 -9.64 36.67
CA LEU A 609 -36.24 -9.71 35.83
C LEU A 609 -36.06 -8.42 35.02
N SER A 610 -37.12 -7.91 34.40
CA SER A 610 -37.09 -6.68 33.64
C SER A 610 -36.78 -5.44 34.50
N ILE A 611 -37.29 -5.36 35.71
CA ILE A 611 -36.94 -4.31 36.69
C ILE A 611 -35.45 -4.38 37.03
N ASN A 612 -34.95 -5.58 37.37
CA ASN A 612 -33.55 -5.78 37.76
C ASN A 612 -32.58 -5.41 36.64
N ARG A 613 -32.91 -5.75 35.39
CA ARG A 613 -32.14 -5.38 34.22
C ARG A 613 -32.07 -3.87 33.97
N ALA A 614 -33.20 -3.19 34.02
CA ALA A 614 -33.27 -1.74 33.91
C ALA A 614 -32.48 -1.06 35.04
N LYS A 615 -32.59 -1.57 36.26
CA LYS A 615 -31.84 -1.09 37.43
C LYS A 615 -30.30 -1.29 37.26
N ALA A 616 -29.87 -2.41 36.68
CA ALA A 616 -28.46 -2.67 36.44
C ALA A 616 -27.84 -1.63 35.49
N VAL A 617 -28.57 -1.25 34.44
CA VAL A 617 -28.13 -0.19 33.52
C VAL A 617 -28.03 1.16 34.24
N VAL A 618 -29.03 1.53 35.01
CA VAL A 618 -29.06 2.79 35.79
C VAL A 618 -27.92 2.81 36.82
N ASN A 619 -27.70 1.73 37.55
CA ASN A 619 -26.58 1.63 38.50
C ASN A 619 -25.23 1.85 37.82
N TRP A 620 -25.02 1.21 36.64
CA TRP A 620 -23.77 1.41 35.88
C TRP A 620 -23.58 2.88 35.49
N LEU A 621 -24.63 3.59 35.07
CA LEU A 621 -24.54 5.03 34.74
C LEU A 621 -24.21 5.88 35.98
N ILE A 622 -24.80 5.55 37.15
CA ILE A 622 -24.49 6.24 38.42
C ILE A 622 -23.03 6.02 38.81
N GLU A 623 -22.53 4.80 38.72
CA GLU A 623 -21.14 4.44 39.00
C GLU A 623 -20.17 5.18 38.07
N ASN A 624 -20.62 5.57 36.87
CA ASN A 624 -19.88 6.37 35.90
C ASN A 624 -20.24 7.87 35.94
N ASN A 625 -20.63 8.38 37.11
CA ASN A 625 -20.79 9.80 37.43
C ASN A 625 -22.01 10.51 36.79
N ILE A 626 -23.05 9.80 36.38
CA ILE A 626 -24.31 10.43 36.05
C ILE A 626 -25.16 10.56 37.36
N SER A 627 -25.69 11.76 37.60
CA SER A 627 -26.47 12.06 38.80
C SER A 627 -27.73 11.23 38.84
N SER A 628 -28.05 10.61 40.01
CA SER A 628 -29.16 9.72 40.20
C SER A 628 -30.54 10.37 40.03
N ASP A 629 -30.64 11.70 40.23
CA ASP A 629 -31.86 12.47 40.00
C ASP A 629 -32.28 12.63 38.53
N ARG A 630 -31.34 12.28 37.63
CA ARG A 630 -31.57 12.27 36.19
C ARG A 630 -31.94 10.91 35.63
N LEU A 631 -31.91 9.85 36.46
CA LEU A 631 -32.02 8.46 36.03
C LEU A 631 -33.21 7.75 36.67
N PHE A 632 -34.11 7.25 35.87
CA PHE A 632 -35.24 6.47 36.28
C PHE A 632 -35.18 5.07 35.66
N PHE A 633 -35.76 4.08 36.31
CA PHE A 633 -35.84 2.74 35.72
C PHE A 633 -37.22 2.14 35.93
N LYS A 634 -37.67 1.30 34.98
CA LYS A 634 -38.93 0.59 35.03
C LYS A 634 -38.85 -0.76 34.33
N GLY A 635 -39.49 -1.76 34.85
CA GLY A 635 -39.69 -3.04 34.20
C GLY A 635 -41.10 -3.16 33.70
N TYR A 636 -41.28 -3.67 32.52
CA TYR A 636 -42.59 -3.93 31.93
C TYR A 636 -42.85 -5.43 31.72
N GLY A 637 -41.86 -6.31 31.98
CA GLY A 637 -41.96 -7.73 31.70
C GLY A 637 -42.40 -7.97 30.26
N GLU A 638 -43.32 -8.84 30.03
CA GLU A 638 -43.89 -9.18 28.72
C GLU A 638 -45.09 -8.31 28.30
N THR A 639 -45.49 -7.30 29.11
CA THR A 639 -46.77 -6.55 28.91
C THR A 639 -46.72 -5.55 27.75
N ARG A 640 -45.53 -5.26 27.19
CA ARG A 640 -45.33 -4.31 26.09
C ARG A 640 -44.50 -4.95 24.97
N PRO A 641 -45.02 -5.98 24.28
CA PRO A 641 -44.31 -6.56 23.14
C PRO A 641 -44.31 -5.59 21.96
N ILE A 642 -43.22 -5.58 21.18
CA ILE A 642 -43.10 -4.85 19.88
C ILE A 642 -43.42 -5.77 18.71
N GLU A 643 -43.32 -7.08 18.91
CA GLU A 643 -43.65 -8.13 17.95
C GLU A 643 -44.51 -9.20 18.65
N ASP A 644 -45.24 -10.01 17.88
CA ASP A 644 -45.87 -11.20 18.44
C ASP A 644 -44.81 -12.20 18.97
N ASN A 645 -45.16 -12.99 19.98
CA ASN A 645 -44.27 -13.96 20.59
C ASN A 645 -44.30 -15.34 19.88
N ASN A 646 -44.59 -15.38 18.56
CA ASN A 646 -44.84 -16.62 17.82
C ASN A 646 -43.57 -17.27 17.26
N SER A 647 -42.48 -16.53 17.18
CA SER A 647 -41.17 -17.02 16.68
C SER A 647 -40.03 -16.68 17.63
N LEU A 648 -38.91 -17.45 17.55
CA LEU A 648 -37.70 -17.15 18.31
C LEU A 648 -37.12 -15.76 17.97
N LEU A 649 -37.26 -15.35 16.70
CA LEU A 649 -36.81 -14.03 16.24
C LEU A 649 -37.64 -12.90 16.87
N ASN A 650 -38.96 -13.03 16.88
CA ASN A 650 -39.87 -12.04 17.48
C ASN A 650 -39.67 -11.96 19.00
N LYS A 651 -39.53 -13.11 19.68
CA LYS A 651 -39.19 -13.16 21.11
C LYS A 651 -37.88 -12.46 21.40
N ALA A 652 -36.86 -12.63 20.53
CA ALA A 652 -35.58 -11.94 20.69
C ALA A 652 -35.75 -10.43 20.63
N LYS A 653 -36.58 -9.90 19.72
CA LYS A 653 -36.91 -8.47 19.65
C LYS A 653 -37.65 -7.97 20.88
N ASN A 654 -38.53 -8.79 21.46
CA ASN A 654 -39.25 -8.43 22.68
C ASN A 654 -38.32 -8.36 23.91
N ARG A 655 -37.24 -9.16 23.97
CA ARG A 655 -36.20 -9.07 25.01
C ARG A 655 -35.28 -7.89 24.73
N ARG A 656 -35.69 -6.70 25.14
CA ARG A 656 -34.96 -5.45 24.85
C ARG A 656 -34.86 -4.54 26.06
N THR A 657 -33.95 -3.59 25.95
CA THR A 657 -33.82 -2.44 26.84
C THR A 657 -34.12 -1.16 26.06
N GLU A 658 -34.96 -0.30 26.61
CA GLU A 658 -35.29 1.00 26.00
C GLU A 658 -34.78 2.15 26.86
N LEU A 659 -34.42 3.27 26.19
CA LEU A 659 -34.12 4.56 26.77
C LEU A 659 -35.22 5.54 26.38
N THR A 660 -35.94 6.12 27.35
CA THR A 660 -36.94 7.16 27.13
C THR A 660 -36.44 8.49 27.69
N ILE A 661 -36.42 9.53 26.87
CA ILE A 661 -36.16 10.90 27.32
C ILE A 661 -37.44 11.46 27.89
N ILE A 662 -37.48 11.70 29.21
CA ILE A 662 -38.67 12.15 29.94
C ILE A 662 -38.72 13.65 30.19
N GLU A 663 -37.55 14.29 30.23
CA GLU A 663 -37.40 15.75 30.40
C GLU A 663 -36.13 16.24 29.69
N LYS A 664 -36.23 17.41 29.06
CA LYS A 664 -35.12 18.09 28.37
C LYS A 664 -35.05 19.55 28.78
#